data_2a5f366b44e9bd88af7779f0c4671b82
#
_entry.id   2a5f366b44e9bd88af7779f0c4671b82
#
_cell.length_a   1.000
_cell.length_b   1.000
_cell.length_c   1.000
_cell.angle_alpha   90.00
_cell.angle_beta   90.00
_cell.angle_gamma   90.00
#
_symmetry.space_group_name_H-M   'P 1'
#
loop_
_entity.id
_entity.type
_entity.pdbx_description
1 polymer ?
#
loop_
_entity_poly.entity_id
_entity_poly.type
_entity_poly.pdbx_seq_one_letter_code
_entity_poly.pdbx_strand_id
1 'polypeptide(L)'
;DVCSSDLWTGLERNERDQGQHDGDGVIPVLAVSTAGALIRRDLFEEIGGFEENLPLFRDDVDFGMRAQMAGYSAICVTNAKLFHAEAAATERRVINVASGALHRPHLLDRRHAAFVLLANLPLWTLPWITLRIFLSAVIRAIGYLLVKLPGYALDEIAAVALLFTRLDRLRVARQTRRKKRLLPARVIRPLLAPWSEQLKLGALRVRDLLLKRVDRTPEPVVGSIFTDNDDADEGELLAPVRTGFWRQTLTRPLVLTTLPLVLLLLLASRDRLGALAGGALTRVGESAFSYFEFYGQSWHALGTGSGRTSQPFTPLLALFSLLTGGNPELFVTLLLLLAPLLALLSMYYYLRKKKTGQWLAISSGLLYASSALMVTSITAGFLSTLLIICLLPLVALIAQPYFARDLAVVSWRRTCVSAIALAVLSALSFQLFLATFLFCIFHISYLKITKVESPMILRRILMYLVILVGAYLALAPWSVSNILNPRQLFEDQGIPAPISSPIHALVGNFHPFGFTPIYVVSATFLIGVVAIFSKRVFSDGLAIFSSLFLAALASAFTVISSGNSLPERIWPGGFLALSTFFAAQAVALLGEGRIKHLRTSHFGFNHLATAALAVLASYCIVANVFWLVTSSSAAPVRRVEASVLPAFISTATENPDRPKTLIVRSERADQVLNRGAQSFSYVLLRERDIRFGELTAAPREAPLLTKTVGEITAGAGDAPAATLAQFGIRYLYLENGRSNNSLARKIDGIGGLSRLSATADGILWEVSGLTSRIRFLGEGADAEMVEVPAELVGAEFDLPSAGKVFIAEVFDPRSEEHTSELQSHSFISYAVFCLKK
;
A
#
# COMPACT_ATOMS: atom_id res chain seq x y z
N ASP A 1 -24.61 -7.78 -50.61
CA ASP A 1 -23.48 -7.55 -49.74
C ASP A 1 -23.29 -8.75 -48.86
N VAL A 2 -22.29 -9.53 -49.19
CA VAL A 2 -21.80 -10.58 -48.31
C VAL A 2 -21.19 -9.90 -47.12
N CYS A 3 -21.60 -10.28 -45.94
CA CYS A 3 -21.12 -9.71 -44.68
C CYS A 3 -19.62 -9.51 -44.68
N SER A 4 -19.16 -8.40 -44.16
CA SER A 4 -17.74 -8.07 -44.09
C SER A 4 -16.98 -9.23 -43.45
N SER A 5 -16.19 -9.90 -44.23
CA SER A 5 -15.41 -11.04 -43.76
C SER A 5 -14.49 -10.65 -42.68
N ASP A 6 -14.47 -11.45 -41.71
CA ASP A 6 -13.41 -11.41 -40.80
C ASP A 6 -12.22 -12.19 -41.28
N LEU A 7 -11.15 -11.47 -41.49
CA LEU A 7 -9.88 -11.95 -41.98
C LEU A 7 -9.32 -13.17 -41.24
N TRP A 8 -9.76 -13.41 -40.00
CA TRP A 8 -9.24 -14.51 -39.22
C TRP A 8 -10.17 -15.75 -39.17
N THR A 9 -11.46 -15.60 -39.53
CA THR A 9 -12.36 -16.76 -39.61
C THR A 9 -12.22 -17.50 -40.91
N GLY A 10 -11.80 -16.82 -41.95
CA GLY A 10 -11.61 -17.43 -43.26
C GLY A 10 -12.89 -18.02 -43.87
N LEU A 11 -14.05 -17.56 -43.38
CA LEU A 11 -15.34 -18.17 -43.67
C LEU A 11 -15.97 -17.67 -44.97
N GLU A 12 -15.46 -16.59 -45.57
CA GLU A 12 -16.09 -15.94 -46.68
C GLU A 12 -15.08 -15.37 -47.68
N ARG A 13 -15.43 -15.38 -48.95
CA ARG A 13 -14.91 -14.38 -49.89
C ARG A 13 -15.69 -13.10 -49.65
N ASN A 14 -15.03 -12.09 -49.14
CA ASN A 14 -15.68 -10.80 -48.94
C ASN A 14 -15.45 -9.91 -50.15
N GLU A 15 -16.31 -10.02 -51.09
CA GLU A 15 -16.38 -9.06 -52.19
C GLU A 15 -17.67 -8.29 -52.05
N ARG A 16 -17.59 -6.99 -51.83
CA ARG A 16 -18.71 -6.11 -52.09
C ARG A 16 -18.90 -6.07 -53.60
N ASP A 17 -19.95 -6.71 -54.05
CA ASP A 17 -20.27 -6.68 -55.46
C ASP A 17 -20.67 -5.26 -55.90
N GLN A 18 -19.84 -4.64 -56.67
CA GLN A 18 -20.06 -3.35 -57.34
C GLN A 18 -20.36 -3.52 -58.82
N GLY A 19 -20.87 -4.66 -59.20
CA GLY A 19 -21.17 -5.03 -60.56
C GLY A 19 -20.09 -5.92 -61.21
N GLN A 20 -19.03 -6.29 -60.49
CA GLN A 20 -17.94 -7.14 -61.08
C GLN A 20 -18.37 -8.58 -61.32
N HIS A 21 -19.47 -9.02 -60.73
CA HIS A 21 -20.04 -10.36 -60.94
C HIS A 21 -21.34 -10.33 -61.76
N ASP A 22 -21.67 -9.18 -62.37
CA ASP A 22 -22.81 -9.09 -63.27
C ASP A 22 -22.63 -10.05 -64.45
N GLY A 23 -23.52 -11.05 -64.54
CA GLY A 23 -23.46 -12.03 -65.60
C GLY A 23 -22.79 -13.38 -65.26
N ASP A 24 -22.17 -13.51 -64.11
CA ASP A 24 -21.52 -14.79 -63.69
C ASP A 24 -22.55 -15.90 -63.38
N GLY A 25 -23.86 -15.58 -63.35
CA GLY A 25 -24.90 -16.52 -63.12
C GLY A 25 -25.05 -17.00 -61.70
N VAL A 26 -24.89 -18.28 -61.46
CA VAL A 26 -25.06 -18.92 -60.13
C VAL A 26 -23.73 -19.38 -59.60
N ILE A 27 -23.32 -18.86 -58.43
CA ILE A 27 -22.03 -19.17 -57.81
C ILE A 27 -22.26 -19.94 -56.50
N PRO A 28 -21.60 -21.09 -56.26
CA PRO A 28 -21.66 -21.77 -54.97
C PRO A 28 -20.89 -20.97 -53.92
N VAL A 29 -21.55 -20.70 -52.76
CA VAL A 29 -20.97 -19.97 -51.65
C VAL A 29 -21.11 -20.73 -50.34
N LEU A 30 -20.36 -20.37 -49.32
CA LEU A 30 -20.45 -20.99 -47.99
C LEU A 30 -21.79 -20.68 -47.33
N ALA A 31 -22.21 -19.45 -47.38
CA ALA A 31 -23.40 -18.92 -46.76
C ALA A 31 -23.89 -17.68 -47.53
N VAL A 32 -25.12 -17.30 -47.33
CA VAL A 32 -25.73 -16.07 -47.87
C VAL A 32 -26.24 -15.23 -46.70
N SER A 33 -26.13 -13.90 -46.81
CA SER A 33 -26.57 -12.98 -45.74
C SER A 33 -28.10 -13.09 -45.55
N THR A 34 -28.52 -13.14 -44.30
CA THR A 34 -29.95 -13.14 -43.93
C THR A 34 -30.67 -11.87 -44.37
N ALA A 35 -29.98 -10.80 -44.73
CA ALA A 35 -30.55 -9.57 -45.28
C ALA A 35 -31.16 -9.78 -46.65
N GLY A 36 -30.79 -10.86 -47.39
CA GLY A 36 -31.27 -11.14 -48.76
C GLY A 36 -31.25 -12.62 -49.08
N ALA A 37 -31.57 -13.48 -48.14
CA ALA A 37 -31.58 -14.92 -48.32
C ALA A 37 -32.98 -15.46 -48.59
N LEU A 38 -33.08 -16.37 -49.54
CA LEU A 38 -34.25 -17.23 -49.72
C LEU A 38 -33.88 -18.63 -49.26
N ILE A 39 -34.60 -19.13 -48.23
CA ILE A 39 -34.32 -20.42 -47.61
C ILE A 39 -35.51 -21.36 -47.79
N ARG A 40 -35.26 -22.58 -48.20
CA ARG A 40 -36.29 -23.62 -48.25
C ARG A 40 -36.78 -23.92 -46.82
N ARG A 41 -38.10 -23.92 -46.62
CA ARG A 41 -38.70 -24.11 -45.30
C ARG A 41 -38.43 -25.49 -44.72
N ASP A 42 -38.52 -26.55 -45.53
CA ASP A 42 -38.20 -27.93 -45.13
C ASP A 42 -36.73 -28.04 -44.61
N LEU A 43 -35.78 -27.44 -45.34
CA LEU A 43 -34.39 -27.38 -44.93
C LEU A 43 -34.22 -26.62 -43.60
N PHE A 44 -34.88 -25.46 -43.46
CA PHE A 44 -34.78 -24.64 -42.26
C PHE A 44 -35.29 -25.40 -41.03
N GLU A 45 -36.41 -26.10 -41.14
CA GLU A 45 -36.99 -26.92 -40.07
C GLU A 45 -36.11 -28.15 -39.77
N GLU A 46 -35.59 -28.85 -40.79
CA GLU A 46 -34.72 -30.02 -40.67
C GLU A 46 -33.43 -29.70 -39.94
N ILE A 47 -32.77 -28.59 -40.31
CA ILE A 47 -31.52 -28.17 -39.66
C ILE A 47 -31.75 -27.57 -38.26
N GLY A 48 -33.01 -27.11 -37.99
CA GLY A 48 -33.41 -26.55 -36.69
C GLY A 48 -33.18 -25.04 -36.59
N GLY A 49 -33.33 -24.33 -37.72
CA GLY A 49 -33.31 -22.88 -37.77
C GLY A 49 -31.97 -22.22 -37.45
N PHE A 50 -32.00 -20.96 -37.07
CA PHE A 50 -30.84 -20.24 -36.62
C PHE A 50 -30.44 -20.63 -35.20
N GLU A 51 -29.14 -20.47 -34.87
CA GLU A 51 -28.59 -20.81 -33.55
C GLU A 51 -28.96 -19.73 -32.51
N GLU A 52 -29.68 -20.10 -31.46
CA GLU A 52 -30.12 -19.17 -30.39
C GLU A 52 -28.96 -18.43 -29.68
N ASN A 53 -27.76 -19.03 -29.65
CA ASN A 53 -26.59 -18.39 -29.11
C ASN A 53 -25.97 -17.31 -30.00
N LEU A 54 -26.50 -17.15 -31.22
CA LEU A 54 -26.05 -16.17 -32.23
C LEU A 54 -27.23 -15.22 -32.60
N PRO A 55 -27.70 -14.39 -31.68
CA PRO A 55 -28.85 -13.51 -31.90
C PRO A 55 -28.57 -12.42 -32.94
N LEU A 56 -27.31 -12.12 -33.24
CA LEU A 56 -26.91 -11.12 -34.23
C LEU A 56 -25.47 -11.42 -34.67
N PHE A 57 -25.18 -11.26 -35.95
CA PHE A 57 -23.90 -11.57 -36.60
C PHE A 57 -23.53 -13.07 -36.59
N ARG A 58 -23.09 -13.59 -37.72
CA ARG A 58 -22.61 -14.95 -37.94
C ARG A 58 -23.63 -16.06 -37.79
N ASP A 59 -24.89 -15.74 -37.60
CA ASP A 59 -26.03 -16.67 -37.63
C ASP A 59 -26.23 -17.26 -39.04
N ASP A 60 -26.08 -16.45 -40.08
CA ASP A 60 -26.05 -16.81 -41.48
C ASP A 60 -24.90 -17.76 -41.83
N VAL A 61 -23.67 -17.43 -41.41
CA VAL A 61 -22.50 -18.28 -41.65
C VAL A 61 -22.64 -19.62 -40.95
N ASP A 62 -23.14 -19.64 -39.72
CA ASP A 62 -23.40 -20.87 -38.96
C ASP A 62 -24.44 -21.72 -39.68
N PHE A 63 -25.53 -21.10 -40.12
CA PHE A 63 -26.60 -21.78 -40.84
C PHE A 63 -26.09 -22.38 -42.17
N GLY A 64 -25.33 -21.62 -42.97
CA GLY A 64 -24.72 -22.07 -44.19
C GLY A 64 -23.78 -23.24 -44.01
N MET A 65 -22.90 -23.21 -42.99
CA MET A 65 -22.03 -24.33 -42.64
C MET A 65 -22.81 -25.59 -42.27
N ARG A 66 -23.87 -25.45 -41.48
CA ARG A 66 -24.75 -26.59 -41.12
C ARG A 66 -25.49 -27.16 -42.33
N ALA A 67 -26.01 -26.30 -43.23
CA ALA A 67 -26.67 -26.71 -44.49
C ALA A 67 -25.70 -27.50 -45.38
N GLN A 68 -24.49 -26.99 -45.62
CA GLN A 68 -23.45 -27.68 -46.39
C GLN A 68 -23.09 -29.06 -45.80
N MET A 69 -22.97 -29.14 -44.50
CA MET A 69 -22.68 -30.40 -43.82
C MET A 69 -23.86 -31.36 -43.73
N ALA A 70 -25.09 -30.86 -43.92
CA ALA A 70 -26.28 -31.69 -44.09
C ALA A 70 -26.53 -32.13 -45.55
N GLY A 71 -25.64 -31.78 -46.49
CA GLY A 71 -25.74 -32.18 -47.89
C GLY A 71 -26.49 -31.18 -48.82
N TYR A 72 -26.80 -30.00 -48.30
CA TYR A 72 -27.42 -28.94 -49.09
C TYR A 72 -26.37 -27.93 -49.57
N SER A 73 -26.60 -27.19 -50.62
CA SER A 73 -25.73 -26.15 -51.16
C SER A 73 -26.35 -24.76 -50.97
N ALA A 74 -25.51 -23.77 -50.60
CA ALA A 74 -25.86 -22.35 -50.70
C ALA A 74 -25.31 -21.79 -52.03
N ILE A 75 -26.13 -21.02 -52.71
CA ILE A 75 -25.81 -20.40 -53.99
C ILE A 75 -26.05 -18.90 -53.95
N CYS A 76 -25.20 -18.13 -54.59
CA CYS A 76 -25.41 -16.71 -54.85
C CYS A 76 -25.89 -16.55 -56.29
N VAL A 77 -27.03 -15.92 -56.49
CA VAL A 77 -27.58 -15.58 -57.82
C VAL A 77 -27.19 -14.13 -58.09
N THR A 78 -26.22 -13.92 -58.96
CA THR A 78 -25.61 -12.59 -59.16
C THR A 78 -26.53 -11.53 -59.74
N ASN A 79 -27.61 -11.95 -60.41
CA ASN A 79 -28.65 -11.06 -60.97
C ASN A 79 -29.63 -10.55 -59.87
N ALA A 80 -29.68 -11.18 -58.70
CA ALA A 80 -30.57 -10.77 -57.60
C ALA A 80 -29.83 -9.73 -56.70
N LYS A 81 -30.00 -8.45 -56.99
CA LYS A 81 -29.33 -7.36 -56.30
C LYS A 81 -30.20 -6.78 -55.20
N LEU A 82 -29.57 -6.64 -53.99
CA LEU A 82 -30.23 -6.08 -52.82
C LEU A 82 -29.33 -5.00 -52.19
N PHE A 83 -29.96 -3.95 -51.69
CA PHE A 83 -29.23 -2.88 -50.96
C PHE A 83 -29.42 -3.06 -49.45
N HIS A 84 -28.33 -3.13 -48.74
CA HIS A 84 -28.31 -3.31 -47.27
C HIS A 84 -27.66 -2.13 -46.59
N ALA A 85 -28.37 -1.48 -45.66
CA ALA A 85 -27.89 -0.28 -44.98
C ALA A 85 -26.80 -0.53 -43.94
N GLU A 86 -26.53 -1.79 -43.54
CA GLU A 86 -25.56 -2.19 -42.51
C GLU A 86 -25.70 -1.40 -41.18
N ALA A 87 -26.94 -0.97 -40.83
CA ALA A 87 -27.18 -0.04 -39.72
C ALA A 87 -26.71 -0.58 -38.34
N ALA A 88 -26.69 -1.89 -38.16
CA ALA A 88 -26.21 -2.53 -36.93
C ALA A 88 -24.70 -2.62 -36.87
N ALA A 89 -24.02 -2.88 -38.01
CA ALA A 89 -22.57 -2.95 -38.08
C ALA A 89 -21.91 -1.56 -38.01
N THR A 90 -22.58 -0.54 -38.54
CA THR A 90 -22.12 0.86 -38.51
C THR A 90 -22.52 1.63 -37.25
N GLU A 91 -23.11 0.94 -36.27
CA GLU A 91 -23.60 1.55 -35.00
C GLU A 91 -24.65 2.65 -35.14
N ARG A 92 -25.29 2.73 -36.33
CA ARG A 92 -26.40 3.65 -36.60
C ARG A 92 -27.71 3.21 -35.96
N ARG A 93 -27.79 1.97 -35.47
CA ARG A 93 -28.94 1.40 -34.79
C ARG A 93 -28.55 0.82 -33.44
N VAL A 94 -29.36 1.08 -32.41
CA VAL A 94 -29.17 0.45 -31.10
C VAL A 94 -29.44 -1.05 -31.21
N ILE A 95 -28.48 -1.87 -30.80
CA ILE A 95 -28.61 -3.32 -30.79
C ILE A 95 -29.44 -3.73 -29.57
N ASN A 96 -30.65 -4.24 -29.81
CA ASN A 96 -31.51 -4.73 -28.75
C ASN A 96 -31.16 -6.19 -28.42
N VAL A 97 -30.22 -6.41 -27.52
CA VAL A 97 -29.84 -7.74 -27.02
C VAL A 97 -30.11 -7.79 -25.53
N ALA A 98 -30.64 -8.90 -25.04
CA ALA A 98 -31.08 -9.08 -23.64
C ALA A 98 -29.99 -8.88 -22.56
N SER A 99 -28.72 -8.78 -22.93
CA SER A 99 -27.63 -8.56 -21.98
C SER A 99 -26.92 -7.22 -22.22
N GLY A 100 -27.18 -6.24 -21.39
CA GLY A 100 -26.59 -4.87 -21.49
C GLY A 100 -25.06 -4.77 -21.48
N ALA A 101 -24.32 -5.85 -21.20
CA ALA A 101 -22.87 -5.89 -21.33
C ALA A 101 -22.38 -6.11 -22.77
N LEU A 102 -23.29 -6.44 -23.73
CA LEU A 102 -22.95 -6.86 -25.06
C LEU A 102 -23.48 -5.90 -26.16
N HIS A 103 -23.76 -4.65 -25.82
CA HIS A 103 -24.16 -3.62 -26.81
C HIS A 103 -22.97 -3.12 -27.68
N ARG A 104 -21.94 -3.95 -27.87
CA ARG A 104 -20.76 -3.63 -28.67
C ARG A 104 -20.72 -4.55 -29.90
N PRO A 105 -20.99 -4.03 -31.11
CA PRO A 105 -21.05 -4.85 -32.33
C PRO A 105 -19.78 -5.65 -32.58
N HIS A 106 -18.63 -5.01 -32.40
CA HIS A 106 -17.32 -5.64 -32.57
C HIS A 106 -17.10 -6.83 -31.64
N LEU A 107 -17.43 -6.66 -30.34
CA LEU A 107 -17.33 -7.74 -29.34
C LEU A 107 -18.22 -8.94 -29.71
N LEU A 108 -19.46 -8.66 -30.12
CA LEU A 108 -20.42 -9.70 -30.53
C LEU A 108 -19.92 -10.46 -31.75
N ASP A 109 -19.51 -9.74 -32.79
CA ASP A 109 -19.02 -10.34 -34.03
C ASP A 109 -17.83 -11.28 -33.77
N ARG A 110 -16.84 -10.83 -32.99
CA ARG A 110 -15.65 -11.63 -32.61
C ARG A 110 -15.97 -12.86 -31.79
N ARG A 111 -16.86 -12.73 -30.81
CA ARG A 111 -17.32 -13.85 -30.00
C ARG A 111 -18.11 -14.87 -30.84
N HIS A 112 -19.02 -14.41 -31.67
CA HIS A 112 -19.86 -15.28 -32.50
C HIS A 112 -19.03 -15.98 -33.57
N ALA A 113 -18.08 -15.31 -34.21
CA ALA A 113 -17.16 -15.92 -35.16
C ALA A 113 -16.33 -17.05 -34.51
N ALA A 114 -15.83 -16.85 -33.31
CA ALA A 114 -15.10 -17.88 -32.57
C ALA A 114 -16.04 -19.07 -32.22
N PHE A 115 -17.28 -18.78 -31.77
CA PHE A 115 -18.27 -19.80 -31.47
C PHE A 115 -18.59 -20.66 -32.68
N VAL A 116 -18.83 -20.06 -33.86
CA VAL A 116 -19.13 -20.77 -35.10
C VAL A 116 -18.00 -21.75 -35.49
N LEU A 117 -16.74 -21.31 -35.41
CA LEU A 117 -15.60 -22.18 -35.69
C LEU A 117 -15.53 -23.37 -34.72
N LEU A 118 -15.61 -23.09 -33.42
CA LEU A 118 -15.51 -24.13 -32.40
C LEU A 118 -16.70 -25.08 -32.39
N ALA A 119 -17.87 -24.63 -32.78
CA ALA A 119 -19.08 -25.44 -32.81
C ALA A 119 -19.14 -26.40 -34.03
N ASN A 120 -18.62 -25.98 -35.20
CA ASN A 120 -18.78 -26.70 -36.45
C ASN A 120 -17.59 -27.58 -36.87
N LEU A 121 -16.37 -27.25 -36.41
CA LEU A 121 -15.15 -27.95 -36.82
C LEU A 121 -14.89 -29.24 -36.01
N PRO A 122 -14.13 -30.22 -36.57
CA PRO A 122 -13.81 -31.48 -35.89
C PRO A 122 -13.13 -31.34 -34.57
N LEU A 123 -13.33 -32.31 -33.63
CA LEU A 123 -12.73 -32.28 -32.29
C LEU A 123 -11.19 -32.23 -32.31
N TRP A 124 -10.57 -32.98 -33.21
CA TRP A 124 -9.11 -33.06 -33.33
C TRP A 124 -8.47 -31.74 -33.77
N THR A 125 -9.21 -30.84 -34.41
CA THR A 125 -8.72 -29.51 -34.81
C THR A 125 -8.89 -28.46 -33.71
N LEU A 126 -9.69 -28.72 -32.68
CA LEU A 126 -10.02 -27.72 -31.64
C LEU A 126 -8.80 -27.14 -30.91
N PRO A 127 -7.79 -27.93 -30.44
CA PRO A 127 -6.65 -27.36 -29.76
C PRO A 127 -5.93 -26.33 -30.64
N TRP A 128 -5.71 -26.65 -31.91
CA TRP A 128 -5.06 -25.78 -32.87
C TRP A 128 -5.90 -24.51 -33.18
N ILE A 129 -7.19 -24.68 -33.37
CA ILE A 129 -8.10 -23.58 -33.64
C ILE A 129 -8.18 -22.65 -32.42
N THR A 130 -8.30 -23.19 -31.21
CA THR A 130 -8.31 -22.42 -29.97
C THR A 130 -7.03 -21.61 -29.80
N LEU A 131 -5.87 -22.23 -30.00
CA LEU A 131 -4.58 -21.53 -29.97
C LEU A 131 -4.52 -20.41 -31.01
N ARG A 132 -4.97 -20.70 -32.24
CA ARG A 132 -5.04 -19.71 -33.32
C ARG A 132 -5.96 -18.54 -33.00
N ILE A 133 -7.15 -18.81 -32.45
CA ILE A 133 -8.09 -17.76 -31.99
C ILE A 133 -7.42 -16.87 -30.96
N PHE A 134 -6.79 -17.47 -29.95
CA PHE A 134 -6.10 -16.74 -28.91
C PHE A 134 -4.97 -15.87 -29.44
N LEU A 135 -4.04 -16.45 -30.22
CA LEU A 135 -2.90 -15.70 -30.80
C LEU A 135 -3.38 -14.57 -31.72
N SER A 136 -4.40 -14.85 -32.53
CA SER A 136 -4.97 -13.82 -33.41
C SER A 136 -5.61 -12.68 -32.63
N ALA A 137 -6.33 -12.98 -31.55
CA ALA A 137 -6.91 -11.97 -30.69
C ALA A 137 -5.84 -11.09 -30.01
N VAL A 138 -4.76 -11.69 -29.52
CA VAL A 138 -3.61 -10.96 -28.93
C VAL A 138 -2.95 -10.05 -29.98
N ILE A 139 -2.66 -10.57 -31.16
CA ILE A 139 -2.03 -9.80 -32.25
C ILE A 139 -2.92 -8.60 -32.65
N ARG A 140 -4.23 -8.82 -32.81
CA ARG A 140 -5.16 -7.73 -33.14
C ARG A 140 -5.32 -6.75 -31.99
N ALA A 141 -5.36 -7.22 -30.74
CA ALA A 141 -5.41 -6.34 -29.58
C ALA A 141 -4.18 -5.42 -29.53
N ILE A 142 -2.99 -5.96 -29.78
CA ILE A 142 -1.75 -5.17 -29.90
C ILE A 142 -1.88 -4.18 -31.07
N GLY A 143 -2.36 -4.63 -32.23
CA GLY A 143 -2.60 -3.77 -33.39
C GLY A 143 -3.54 -2.60 -33.08
N TYR A 144 -4.67 -2.88 -32.41
CA TYR A 144 -5.62 -1.83 -32.00
C TYR A 144 -5.02 -0.88 -30.95
N LEU A 145 -4.19 -1.36 -30.04
CA LEU A 145 -3.47 -0.50 -29.10
C LEU A 145 -2.51 0.45 -29.83
N LEU A 146 -1.75 -0.06 -30.81
CA LEU A 146 -0.83 0.74 -31.62
C LEU A 146 -1.56 1.85 -32.40
N VAL A 147 -2.78 1.56 -32.87
CA VAL A 147 -3.63 2.51 -33.59
C VAL A 147 -4.49 3.37 -32.64
N LYS A 148 -4.32 3.22 -31.32
CA LYS A 148 -5.02 4.00 -30.28
C LYS A 148 -6.52 3.74 -30.19
N LEU A 149 -6.94 2.53 -30.47
CA LEU A 149 -8.29 2.03 -30.33
C LEU A 149 -8.39 1.04 -29.14
N PRO A 150 -8.17 1.46 -27.88
CA PRO A 150 -8.13 0.55 -26.73
C PRO A 150 -9.46 -0.14 -26.49
N GLY A 151 -10.58 0.47 -26.90
CA GLY A 151 -11.91 -0.15 -26.82
C GLY A 151 -11.99 -1.44 -27.65
N TYR A 152 -11.52 -1.41 -28.90
CA TYR A 152 -11.47 -2.60 -29.76
C TYR A 152 -10.46 -3.64 -29.29
N ALA A 153 -9.32 -3.22 -28.72
CA ALA A 153 -8.35 -4.13 -28.12
C ALA A 153 -8.94 -4.92 -26.95
N LEU A 154 -9.71 -4.25 -26.09
CA LEU A 154 -10.42 -4.89 -24.99
C LEU A 154 -11.51 -5.84 -25.49
N ASP A 155 -12.20 -5.50 -26.57
CA ASP A 155 -13.21 -6.36 -27.18
C ASP A 155 -12.62 -7.67 -27.70
N GLU A 156 -11.44 -7.64 -28.31
CA GLU A 156 -10.76 -8.85 -28.79
C GLU A 156 -10.46 -9.83 -27.64
N ILE A 157 -9.91 -9.32 -26.54
CA ILE A 157 -9.60 -10.13 -25.35
C ILE A 157 -10.89 -10.61 -24.67
N ALA A 158 -11.87 -9.72 -24.50
CA ALA A 158 -13.15 -10.04 -23.87
C ALA A 158 -13.95 -11.06 -24.68
N ALA A 159 -13.92 -11.02 -26.01
CA ALA A 159 -14.59 -11.98 -26.87
C ALA A 159 -14.11 -13.41 -26.63
N VAL A 160 -12.79 -13.59 -26.50
CA VAL A 160 -12.18 -14.89 -26.20
C VAL A 160 -12.51 -15.33 -24.77
N ALA A 161 -12.37 -14.45 -23.79
CA ALA A 161 -12.66 -14.75 -22.39
C ALA A 161 -14.13 -15.17 -22.19
N LEU A 162 -15.08 -14.42 -22.78
CA LEU A 162 -16.51 -14.71 -22.67
C LEU A 162 -16.91 -16.02 -23.34
N LEU A 163 -16.17 -16.48 -24.34
CA LEU A 163 -16.41 -17.77 -24.96
C LEU A 163 -16.18 -18.93 -23.98
N PHE A 164 -15.12 -18.85 -23.19
CA PHE A 164 -14.76 -19.88 -22.21
C PHE A 164 -15.67 -19.88 -20.96
N THR A 165 -16.43 -18.83 -20.72
CA THR A 165 -17.39 -18.79 -19.60
C THR A 165 -18.66 -19.63 -19.83
N ARG A 166 -18.93 -20.07 -21.07
CA ARG A 166 -20.15 -20.77 -21.48
C ARG A 166 -19.84 -22.01 -22.32
N LEU A 167 -18.90 -22.82 -21.88
CA LEU A 167 -18.50 -24.07 -22.53
C LEU A 167 -19.64 -25.10 -22.57
N ASP A 168 -20.59 -25.04 -21.66
CA ASP A 168 -21.84 -25.82 -21.66
C ASP A 168 -22.64 -25.61 -22.94
N ARG A 169 -22.85 -24.36 -23.34
CA ARG A 169 -23.60 -24.03 -24.58
C ARG A 169 -22.85 -24.51 -25.82
N LEU A 170 -21.54 -24.39 -25.84
CA LEU A 170 -20.73 -24.91 -26.95
C LEU A 170 -20.84 -26.44 -27.05
N ARG A 171 -20.84 -27.16 -25.92
CA ARG A 171 -21.04 -28.63 -25.89
C ARG A 171 -22.40 -29.04 -26.42
N VAL A 172 -23.49 -28.39 -25.98
CA VAL A 172 -24.85 -28.65 -26.47
C VAL A 172 -24.96 -28.39 -27.97
N ALA A 173 -24.45 -27.24 -28.44
CA ALA A 173 -24.48 -26.91 -29.87
C ALA A 173 -23.75 -27.96 -30.72
N ARG A 174 -22.57 -28.44 -30.27
CA ARG A 174 -21.82 -29.49 -30.96
C ARG A 174 -22.55 -30.81 -30.98
N GLN A 175 -23.21 -31.21 -29.88
CA GLN A 175 -24.00 -32.44 -29.82
C GLN A 175 -25.19 -32.40 -30.82
N THR A 176 -25.91 -31.28 -30.88
CA THR A 176 -27.03 -31.08 -31.78
C THR A 176 -26.59 -31.16 -33.25
N ARG A 177 -25.48 -30.48 -33.60
CA ARG A 177 -24.92 -30.46 -34.95
C ARG A 177 -24.41 -31.83 -35.40
N ARG A 178 -23.81 -32.59 -34.48
CA ARG A 178 -23.33 -33.95 -34.78
C ARG A 178 -24.45 -34.89 -35.18
N LYS A 179 -25.62 -34.72 -34.61
CA LYS A 179 -26.80 -35.59 -34.95
C LYS A 179 -27.36 -35.33 -36.36
N LYS A 180 -27.24 -34.08 -36.84
CA LYS A 180 -27.83 -33.64 -38.13
C LYS A 180 -26.81 -33.60 -39.27
N ARG A 181 -25.57 -33.94 -39.02
CA ARG A 181 -24.49 -33.87 -39.98
C ARG A 181 -24.39 -35.15 -40.79
N LEU A 182 -24.54 -35.08 -42.10
CA LEU A 182 -24.45 -36.18 -43.06
C LEU A 182 -23.05 -36.25 -43.73
N LEU A 183 -22.45 -35.07 -44.00
CA LEU A 183 -21.19 -34.93 -44.71
C LEU A 183 -20.04 -34.52 -43.80
N PRO A 184 -18.81 -34.91 -44.08
CA PRO A 184 -17.63 -34.51 -43.28
C PRO A 184 -17.32 -33.01 -43.49
N ALA A 185 -16.70 -32.35 -42.47
CA ALA A 185 -16.34 -30.94 -42.58
C ALA A 185 -15.36 -30.59 -43.72
N ARG A 186 -14.80 -31.57 -44.40
CA ARG A 186 -13.97 -31.36 -45.58
C ARG A 186 -14.73 -30.72 -46.74
N VAL A 187 -16.06 -30.88 -46.79
CA VAL A 187 -16.94 -30.30 -47.83
C VAL A 187 -16.90 -28.77 -47.83
N ILE A 188 -16.80 -28.16 -46.68
CA ILE A 188 -16.73 -26.70 -46.56
C ILE A 188 -15.33 -26.12 -46.82
N ARG A 189 -14.28 -26.97 -46.86
CA ARG A 189 -12.90 -26.51 -47.02
C ARG A 189 -12.61 -25.72 -48.28
N PRO A 190 -13.16 -26.10 -49.49
CA PRO A 190 -12.95 -25.32 -50.72
C PRO A 190 -13.63 -23.95 -50.69
N LEU A 191 -14.63 -23.77 -49.80
CA LEU A 191 -15.38 -22.53 -49.65
C LEU A 191 -14.77 -21.58 -48.60
N LEU A 192 -13.71 -22.02 -47.90
CA LEU A 192 -12.98 -21.20 -46.94
C LEU A 192 -11.85 -20.46 -47.64
N ALA A 193 -11.63 -19.20 -47.27
CA ALA A 193 -10.50 -18.42 -47.81
C ALA A 193 -9.16 -19.00 -47.34
N PRO A 194 -8.16 -19.10 -48.25
CA PRO A 194 -6.82 -19.61 -47.88
C PRO A 194 -6.11 -18.70 -46.86
N TRP A 195 -5.32 -19.29 -45.99
CA TRP A 195 -4.65 -18.60 -44.90
C TRP A 195 -3.71 -17.45 -45.36
N SER A 196 -3.09 -17.61 -46.52
CA SER A 196 -2.22 -16.59 -47.14
C SER A 196 -2.96 -15.29 -47.45
N GLU A 197 -4.19 -15.38 -47.95
CA GLU A 197 -5.02 -14.21 -48.21
C GLU A 197 -5.46 -13.52 -46.94
N GLN A 198 -5.80 -14.30 -45.93
CA GLN A 198 -6.16 -13.74 -44.62
C GLN A 198 -5.04 -12.91 -44.01
N LEU A 199 -3.77 -13.38 -44.07
CA LEU A 199 -2.60 -12.65 -43.63
C LEU A 199 -2.37 -11.38 -44.44
N LYS A 200 -2.48 -11.49 -45.76
CA LYS A 200 -2.27 -10.38 -46.70
C LYS A 200 -3.28 -9.24 -46.47
N LEU A 201 -4.55 -9.59 -46.35
CA LEU A 201 -5.62 -8.63 -46.04
C LEU A 201 -5.46 -8.03 -44.63
N GLY A 202 -5.01 -8.85 -43.64
CA GLY A 202 -4.71 -8.37 -42.29
C GLY A 202 -3.58 -7.34 -42.27
N ALA A 203 -2.52 -7.60 -43.01
CA ALA A 203 -1.38 -6.68 -43.12
C ALA A 203 -1.80 -5.38 -43.85
N LEU A 204 -2.62 -5.46 -44.87
CA LEU A 204 -3.14 -4.29 -45.58
C LEU A 204 -4.04 -3.45 -44.68
N ARG A 205 -4.91 -4.07 -43.92
CA ARG A 205 -5.78 -3.35 -42.96
C ARG A 205 -5.00 -2.64 -41.84
N VAL A 206 -3.98 -3.30 -41.28
CA VAL A 206 -3.07 -2.69 -40.32
C VAL A 206 -2.31 -1.51 -40.95
N ARG A 207 -1.83 -1.67 -42.18
CA ARG A 207 -1.18 -0.61 -42.94
C ARG A 207 -2.10 0.59 -43.14
N ASP A 208 -3.34 0.37 -43.57
CA ASP A 208 -4.31 1.41 -43.85
C ASP A 208 -4.76 2.14 -42.58
N LEU A 209 -4.90 1.42 -41.46
CA LEU A 209 -5.13 1.99 -40.14
C LEU A 209 -3.94 2.85 -39.67
N LEU A 210 -2.70 2.38 -39.85
CA LEU A 210 -1.49 3.11 -39.48
C LEU A 210 -1.31 4.37 -40.33
N LEU A 211 -1.66 4.30 -41.64
CA LEU A 211 -1.57 5.43 -42.56
C LEU A 211 -2.77 6.39 -42.48
N LYS A 212 -3.72 6.15 -41.59
CA LYS A 212 -4.98 6.93 -41.46
C LYS A 212 -5.79 7.07 -42.76
N ARG A 213 -5.66 6.11 -43.66
CA ARG A 213 -6.40 6.10 -44.93
C ARG A 213 -7.83 5.57 -44.79
N VAL A 214 -8.17 4.99 -43.64
CA VAL A 214 -9.54 4.57 -43.33
C VAL A 214 -10.23 5.76 -42.66
N ASP A 215 -11.35 6.17 -43.22
CA ASP A 215 -12.25 7.13 -42.58
C ASP A 215 -12.58 6.60 -41.20
N ARG A 216 -12.24 7.39 -40.20
CA ARG A 216 -12.55 7.05 -38.82
C ARG A 216 -14.07 7.05 -38.72
N THR A 217 -14.66 5.90 -38.58
CA THR A 217 -15.93 5.84 -37.89
C THR A 217 -15.73 6.47 -36.54
N PRO A 218 -16.49 7.52 -36.19
CA PRO A 218 -16.33 8.16 -34.89
C PRO A 218 -16.41 7.09 -33.82
N GLU A 219 -15.41 7.03 -32.89
CA GLU A 219 -15.54 6.21 -31.70
C GLU A 219 -16.90 6.53 -31.09
N PRO A 220 -17.74 5.53 -30.76
CA PRO A 220 -18.97 5.82 -30.06
C PRO A 220 -18.60 6.53 -28.77
N VAL A 221 -18.95 7.80 -28.69
CA VAL A 221 -18.77 8.59 -27.47
C VAL A 221 -19.75 8.02 -26.46
N VAL A 222 -19.26 7.08 -25.66
CA VAL A 222 -20.01 6.60 -24.49
C VAL A 222 -20.15 7.82 -23.57
N GLY A 223 -21.26 8.53 -23.71
CA GLY A 223 -21.60 9.59 -22.78
C GLY A 223 -21.98 10.96 -23.37
N SER A 224 -22.58 11.06 -24.53
CA SER A 224 -23.30 12.28 -24.87
C SER A 224 -24.65 11.93 -25.54
N ILE A 225 -25.58 11.48 -24.73
CA ILE A 225 -27.00 11.61 -25.07
C ILE A 225 -27.46 12.90 -24.41
N PHE A 226 -27.19 14.02 -25.05
CA PHE A 226 -27.91 15.30 -24.90
C PHE A 226 -27.30 16.25 -25.93
N THR A 227 -27.78 16.16 -27.16
CA THR A 227 -27.87 17.31 -28.05
C THR A 227 -29.33 17.56 -28.28
N ASP A 228 -29.77 18.73 -27.83
CA ASP A 228 -31.03 19.31 -28.21
C ASP A 228 -31.13 19.29 -29.73
N ASN A 229 -32.09 18.53 -30.25
CA ASN A 229 -32.76 18.80 -31.49
C ASN A 229 -34.23 18.48 -31.25
N ASP A 230 -34.98 19.53 -31.00
CA ASP A 230 -36.41 19.55 -31.19
C ASP A 230 -36.71 19.18 -32.64
N ASP A 231 -37.31 18.04 -32.85
CA ASP A 231 -38.11 17.52 -33.94
C ASP A 231 -37.83 16.01 -34.10
N ALA A 232 -38.30 15.23 -33.15
CA ALA A 232 -38.43 13.80 -33.36
C ALA A 232 -39.72 13.31 -32.71
N ASP A 233 -40.58 12.89 -33.61
CA ASP A 233 -41.73 12.05 -33.51
C ASP A 233 -41.81 11.24 -32.19
N GLU A 234 -42.96 11.26 -31.54
CA GLU A 234 -43.30 10.56 -30.31
C GLU A 234 -43.28 9.04 -30.49
N GLY A 235 -42.09 8.47 -30.62
CA GLY A 235 -41.82 7.03 -30.54
C GLY A 235 -41.42 6.68 -29.13
N GLU A 236 -42.33 6.06 -28.41
CA GLU A 236 -42.18 5.31 -27.15
C GLU A 236 -40.80 5.40 -26.48
N LEU A 237 -40.64 6.34 -25.56
CA LEU A 237 -39.54 6.40 -24.59
C LEU A 237 -39.60 5.13 -23.73
N LEU A 238 -38.92 4.08 -24.15
CA LEU A 238 -38.63 2.94 -23.29
C LEU A 238 -37.84 3.48 -22.11
N ALA A 239 -38.50 3.54 -20.96
CA ALA A 239 -37.88 3.92 -19.72
C ALA A 239 -36.54 3.17 -19.53
N PRO A 240 -35.44 3.85 -19.13
CA PRO A 240 -34.16 3.20 -18.93
C PRO A 240 -34.36 2.04 -17.95
N VAL A 241 -34.01 0.84 -18.35
CA VAL A 241 -34.07 -0.34 -17.48
C VAL A 241 -33.27 0.01 -16.24
N ARG A 242 -33.94 0.18 -15.10
CA ARG A 242 -33.31 0.41 -13.80
C ARG A 242 -32.40 -0.77 -13.54
N THR A 243 -31.13 -0.62 -13.87
CA THR A 243 -30.10 -1.56 -13.44
C THR A 243 -30.14 -1.59 -11.94
N GLY A 244 -30.38 -2.76 -11.33
CA GLY A 244 -30.52 -2.88 -9.88
C GLY A 244 -29.33 -2.25 -9.16
N PHE A 245 -29.57 -1.62 -8.01
CA PHE A 245 -28.57 -0.92 -7.19
C PHE A 245 -27.24 -1.67 -7.06
N TRP A 246 -27.29 -2.96 -6.84
CA TRP A 246 -26.12 -3.83 -6.72
C TRP A 246 -25.29 -3.89 -8.00
N ARG A 247 -25.93 -3.98 -9.17
CA ARG A 247 -25.25 -4.03 -10.46
C ARG A 247 -24.54 -2.71 -10.77
N GLN A 248 -25.22 -1.59 -10.52
CA GLN A 248 -24.66 -0.26 -10.73
C GLN A 248 -23.50 0.01 -9.78
N THR A 249 -23.56 -0.49 -8.53
CA THR A 249 -22.50 -0.34 -7.56
C THR A 249 -21.30 -1.22 -7.87
N LEU A 250 -21.51 -2.49 -8.19
CA LEU A 250 -20.44 -3.46 -8.50
C LEU A 250 -19.70 -3.16 -9.81
N THR A 251 -20.31 -2.45 -10.74
CA THR A 251 -19.67 -2.04 -12.01
C THR A 251 -18.87 -0.75 -11.91
N ARG A 252 -18.91 -0.05 -10.77
CA ARG A 252 -18.08 1.16 -10.58
C ARG A 252 -16.59 0.78 -10.57
N PRO A 253 -15.74 1.49 -11.34
CA PRO A 253 -14.30 1.16 -11.42
C PRO A 253 -13.59 1.11 -10.08
N LEU A 254 -13.98 1.97 -9.14
CA LEU A 254 -13.41 1.97 -7.79
C LEU A 254 -13.76 0.67 -7.04
N VAL A 255 -15.00 0.18 -7.13
CA VAL A 255 -15.43 -1.06 -6.46
C VAL A 255 -14.75 -2.27 -7.10
N LEU A 256 -14.63 -2.29 -8.43
CA LEU A 256 -13.92 -3.35 -9.17
C LEU A 256 -12.44 -3.45 -8.77
N THR A 257 -11.83 -2.36 -8.33
CA THR A 257 -10.42 -2.37 -7.89
C THR A 257 -10.28 -2.61 -6.40
N THR A 258 -11.19 -2.09 -5.57
CA THR A 258 -11.11 -2.26 -4.11
C THR A 258 -11.44 -3.67 -3.65
N LEU A 259 -12.36 -4.37 -4.31
CA LEU A 259 -12.74 -5.74 -3.93
C LEU A 259 -11.59 -6.75 -4.08
N PRO A 260 -10.88 -6.85 -5.22
CA PRO A 260 -9.67 -7.68 -5.32
C PRO A 260 -8.56 -7.24 -4.35
N LEU A 261 -8.39 -5.94 -4.12
CA LEU A 261 -7.41 -5.44 -3.16
C LEU A 261 -7.72 -5.94 -1.75
N VAL A 262 -8.97 -5.87 -1.29
CA VAL A 262 -9.37 -6.38 0.03
C VAL A 262 -9.08 -7.88 0.14
N LEU A 263 -9.39 -8.67 -0.87
CA LEU A 263 -9.09 -10.11 -0.88
C LEU A 263 -7.58 -10.39 -0.80
N LEU A 264 -6.77 -9.62 -1.52
CA LEU A 264 -5.30 -9.70 -1.46
C LEU A 264 -4.77 -9.30 -0.07
N LEU A 265 -5.33 -8.26 0.55
CA LEU A 265 -4.94 -7.82 1.89
C LEU A 265 -5.29 -8.86 2.96
N LEU A 266 -6.46 -9.48 2.87
CA LEU A 266 -6.84 -10.58 3.76
C LEU A 266 -5.88 -11.77 3.61
N LEU A 267 -5.52 -12.13 2.38
CA LEU A 267 -4.54 -13.17 2.11
C LEU A 267 -3.15 -12.81 2.65
N ALA A 268 -2.71 -11.56 2.47
CA ALA A 268 -1.42 -11.08 2.96
C ALA A 268 -1.35 -10.99 4.50
N SER A 269 -2.49 -10.83 5.16
CA SER A 269 -2.58 -10.65 6.62
C SER A 269 -2.94 -11.93 7.38
N ARG A 270 -3.02 -13.08 6.71
CA ARG A 270 -3.46 -14.36 7.33
C ARG A 270 -2.65 -14.74 8.58
N ASP A 271 -1.34 -14.42 8.60
CA ASP A 271 -0.44 -14.69 9.71
C ASP A 271 -0.22 -13.47 10.63
N ARG A 272 -0.99 -12.38 10.41
CA ARG A 272 -0.87 -11.08 11.11
C ARG A 272 -2.19 -10.64 11.73
N LEU A 273 -2.96 -11.57 12.28
CA LEU A 273 -4.20 -11.29 12.99
C LEU A 273 -4.01 -11.60 14.48
N GLY A 274 -4.37 -10.66 15.36
CA GLY A 274 -4.24 -10.77 16.81
C GLY A 274 -3.11 -9.91 17.38
N ALA A 275 -2.55 -10.30 18.52
CA ALA A 275 -1.44 -9.59 19.15
C ALA A 275 -0.20 -9.60 18.26
N LEU A 276 0.22 -8.44 17.81
CA LEU A 276 1.31 -8.26 16.86
C LEU A 276 2.50 -7.58 17.52
N ALA A 277 3.68 -8.10 17.24
CA ALA A 277 4.95 -7.46 17.59
C ALA A 277 6.05 -7.87 16.61
N GLY A 278 7.16 -7.15 16.62
CA GLY A 278 8.35 -7.39 15.82
C GLY A 278 8.72 -6.21 14.92
N GLY A 279 9.98 -6.17 14.52
CA GLY A 279 10.51 -5.01 13.83
C GLY A 279 10.49 -3.76 14.72
N ALA A 280 9.94 -2.66 14.20
CA ALA A 280 9.74 -1.43 14.95
C ALA A 280 8.55 -1.48 15.92
N LEU A 281 7.64 -2.44 15.74
CA LEU A 281 6.45 -2.58 16.55
C LEU A 281 6.74 -3.40 17.81
N THR A 282 6.72 -2.75 18.98
CA THR A 282 6.63 -3.44 20.26
C THR A 282 5.18 -3.80 20.57
N ARG A 283 4.96 -4.64 21.58
CA ARG A 283 3.62 -5.02 21.99
C ARG A 283 2.76 -3.81 22.33
N VAL A 284 1.53 -3.79 21.86
CA VAL A 284 0.59 -2.70 22.09
C VAL A 284 -0.08 -2.85 23.46
N GLY A 285 -0.44 -1.73 24.09
CA GLY A 285 -1.14 -1.72 25.38
C GLY A 285 -2.56 -2.31 25.31
N GLU A 286 -3.11 -2.66 26.45
CA GLU A 286 -4.38 -3.37 26.55
C GLU A 286 -5.59 -2.47 26.32
N SER A 287 -5.50 -1.19 26.70
CA SER A 287 -6.63 -0.26 26.61
C SER A 287 -6.18 1.16 26.20
N ALA A 288 -7.09 1.92 25.59
CA ALA A 288 -6.89 3.33 25.30
C ALA A 288 -6.65 4.15 26.56
N PHE A 289 -7.30 3.78 27.68
CA PHE A 289 -7.16 4.50 28.94
C PHE A 289 -5.75 4.38 29.52
N SER A 290 -5.11 3.23 29.43
CA SER A 290 -3.71 3.07 29.90
C SER A 290 -2.74 3.99 29.16
N TYR A 291 -3.00 4.31 27.90
CA TYR A 291 -2.21 5.29 27.15
C TYR A 291 -2.50 6.74 27.57
N PHE A 292 -3.75 7.09 27.89
CA PHE A 292 -4.08 8.41 28.41
C PHE A 292 -3.48 8.61 29.80
N GLU A 293 -3.53 7.60 30.66
CA GLU A 293 -2.91 7.62 31.98
C GLU A 293 -1.41 7.78 31.86
N PHE A 294 -0.74 6.96 31.04
CA PHE A 294 0.69 7.09 30.78
C PHE A 294 1.08 8.48 30.28
N TYR A 295 0.31 9.06 29.35
CA TYR A 295 0.58 10.41 28.86
C TYR A 295 0.43 11.49 29.93
N GLY A 296 -0.49 11.32 30.86
CA GLY A 296 -0.76 12.26 31.96
C GLY A 296 0.25 12.19 33.10
N GLN A 297 1.04 11.10 33.19
CA GLN A 297 2.03 10.94 34.27
C GLN A 297 3.26 11.84 34.01
N SER A 298 3.73 12.49 35.06
CA SER A 298 4.96 13.30 35.02
C SER A 298 6.25 12.45 35.21
N TRP A 299 6.10 11.25 35.74
CA TRP A 299 7.17 10.27 35.90
C TRP A 299 6.68 8.90 35.43
N HIS A 300 7.52 8.19 34.70
CA HIS A 300 7.18 6.92 34.09
C HIS A 300 8.00 5.79 34.71
N ALA A 301 7.32 4.77 35.20
CA ALA A 301 7.90 3.57 35.78
C ALA A 301 8.46 2.62 34.71
N LEU A 302 9.41 3.08 33.89
CA LEU A 302 10.03 2.32 32.81
C LEU A 302 11.54 2.29 32.98
N GLY A 303 12.19 1.15 32.75
CA GLY A 303 13.61 0.99 32.87
C GLY A 303 14.12 1.37 34.27
N THR A 304 14.98 2.37 34.35
CA THR A 304 15.49 2.97 35.62
C THR A 304 14.60 4.09 36.14
N GLY A 305 13.45 4.30 35.60
CA GLY A 305 12.57 5.45 35.85
C GLY A 305 12.85 6.62 34.87
N SER A 306 11.83 7.36 34.49
CA SER A 306 12.00 8.49 33.59
C SER A 306 11.02 9.62 33.89
N GLY A 307 11.55 10.83 34.05
CA GLY A 307 10.76 12.06 34.15
C GLY A 307 10.57 12.76 32.82
N ARG A 308 10.82 12.10 31.69
CA ARG A 308 10.63 12.65 30.36
C ARG A 308 9.13 12.75 30.02
N THR A 309 8.76 13.82 29.34
CA THR A 309 7.42 13.97 28.80
C THR A 309 7.17 12.94 27.71
N SER A 310 6.03 12.28 27.78
CA SER A 310 5.56 11.31 26.78
C SER A 310 5.37 11.95 25.41
N GLN A 311 5.59 11.17 24.37
CA GLN A 311 5.38 11.64 23.00
C GLN A 311 3.89 11.88 22.70
N PRO A 312 3.56 12.90 21.89
CA PRO A 312 2.17 13.23 21.53
C PRO A 312 1.51 12.17 20.64
N PHE A 313 2.26 11.20 20.14
CA PHE A 313 1.72 10.02 19.48
C PHE A 313 0.89 9.15 20.43
N THR A 314 1.29 9.05 21.69
CA THR A 314 0.63 8.19 22.70
C THR A 314 -0.86 8.51 22.87
N PRO A 315 -1.29 9.76 23.13
CA PRO A 315 -2.69 10.10 23.22
C PRO A 315 -3.41 10.01 21.85
N LEU A 316 -2.70 10.19 20.72
CA LEU A 316 -3.31 9.95 19.40
C LEU A 316 -3.61 8.47 19.17
N LEU A 317 -2.72 7.57 19.57
CA LEU A 317 -2.98 6.13 19.50
C LEU A 317 -4.18 5.75 20.35
N ALA A 318 -4.27 6.30 21.58
CA ALA A 318 -5.44 6.13 22.44
C ALA A 318 -6.71 6.62 21.75
N LEU A 319 -6.70 7.84 21.19
CA LEU A 319 -7.84 8.42 20.49
C LEU A 319 -8.30 7.58 19.29
N PHE A 320 -7.35 7.14 18.45
CA PHE A 320 -7.68 6.27 17.31
C PHE A 320 -8.20 4.90 17.75
N SER A 321 -7.72 4.38 18.88
CA SER A 321 -8.19 3.10 19.44
C SER A 321 -9.65 3.17 19.90
N LEU A 322 -10.20 4.36 20.18
CA LEU A 322 -11.62 4.51 20.46
C LEU A 322 -12.52 4.08 19.30
N LEU A 323 -12.01 4.15 18.05
CA LEU A 323 -12.73 3.64 16.87
C LEU A 323 -12.95 2.12 16.92
N THR A 324 -12.18 1.42 17.73
CA THR A 324 -12.25 -0.04 17.94
C THR A 324 -12.72 -0.39 19.35
N GLY A 325 -13.54 0.48 19.96
CA GLY A 325 -14.07 0.26 21.30
C GLY A 325 -13.03 0.41 22.41
N GLY A 326 -11.98 1.19 22.20
CA GLY A 326 -10.91 1.40 23.18
C GLY A 326 -9.86 0.29 23.24
N ASN A 327 -9.83 -0.59 22.23
CA ASN A 327 -8.85 -1.67 22.12
C ASN A 327 -7.73 -1.28 21.11
N PRO A 328 -6.51 -0.92 21.57
CA PRO A 328 -5.42 -0.51 20.71
C PRO A 328 -4.85 -1.67 19.85
N GLU A 329 -4.87 -2.89 20.36
CA GLU A 329 -4.40 -4.07 19.63
C GLU A 329 -5.26 -4.34 18.39
N LEU A 330 -6.60 -4.29 18.58
CA LEU A 330 -7.53 -4.42 17.46
C LEU A 330 -7.36 -3.27 16.45
N PHE A 331 -7.16 -2.03 16.94
CA PHE A 331 -6.90 -0.88 16.07
C PHE A 331 -5.65 -1.09 15.22
N VAL A 332 -4.52 -1.50 15.82
CA VAL A 332 -3.26 -1.73 15.11
C VAL A 332 -3.40 -2.86 14.11
N THR A 333 -4.05 -3.96 14.47
CA THR A 333 -4.33 -5.08 13.57
C THR A 333 -5.14 -4.62 12.35
N LEU A 334 -6.22 -3.86 12.58
CA LEU A 334 -7.04 -3.31 11.49
C LEU A 334 -6.29 -2.27 10.67
N LEU A 335 -5.44 -1.45 11.29
CA LEU A 335 -4.61 -0.49 10.58
C LEU A 335 -3.63 -1.20 9.64
N LEU A 336 -2.90 -2.21 10.11
CA LEU A 336 -1.97 -2.98 9.29
C LEU A 336 -2.67 -3.70 8.12
N LEU A 337 -3.89 -4.17 8.33
CA LEU A 337 -4.72 -4.80 7.30
C LEU A 337 -5.24 -3.78 6.30
N LEU A 338 -5.82 -2.67 6.75
CA LEU A 338 -6.61 -1.75 5.93
C LEU A 338 -5.82 -0.54 5.41
N ALA A 339 -4.59 -0.28 5.89
CA ALA A 339 -3.81 0.88 5.49
C ALA A 339 -3.67 1.05 3.96
N PRO A 340 -3.40 0.00 3.15
CA PRO A 340 -3.35 0.17 1.70
C PRO A 340 -4.70 0.59 1.09
N LEU A 341 -5.80 0.06 1.62
CA LEU A 341 -7.14 0.46 1.19
C LEU A 341 -7.44 1.92 1.55
N LEU A 342 -7.13 2.33 2.78
CA LEU A 342 -7.30 3.71 3.24
C LEU A 342 -6.44 4.69 2.44
N ALA A 343 -5.21 4.33 2.13
CA ALA A 343 -4.30 5.13 1.30
C ALA A 343 -4.81 5.25 -0.15
N LEU A 344 -5.32 4.16 -0.74
CA LEU A 344 -5.96 4.20 -2.05
C LEU A 344 -7.15 5.18 -2.06
N LEU A 345 -8.05 5.05 -1.09
CA LEU A 345 -9.25 5.86 -1.01
C LEU A 345 -8.95 7.34 -0.74
N SER A 346 -8.01 7.65 0.16
CA SER A 346 -7.61 9.02 0.47
C SER A 346 -6.95 9.70 -0.74
N MET A 347 -6.04 9.00 -1.43
CA MET A 347 -5.37 9.51 -2.62
C MET A 347 -6.32 9.63 -3.81
N TYR A 348 -7.21 8.66 -4.02
CA TYR A 348 -8.28 8.73 -5.01
C TYR A 348 -9.18 9.97 -4.79
N TYR A 349 -9.65 10.16 -3.56
CA TYR A 349 -10.48 11.31 -3.20
C TYR A 349 -9.76 12.65 -3.45
N TYR A 350 -8.48 12.74 -3.04
CA TYR A 350 -7.64 13.89 -3.29
C TYR A 350 -7.52 14.21 -4.78
N LEU A 351 -7.17 13.23 -5.62
CA LEU A 351 -7.00 13.40 -7.06
C LEU A 351 -8.32 13.74 -7.77
N ARG A 352 -9.44 13.17 -7.33
CA ARG A 352 -10.78 13.50 -7.87
C ARG A 352 -11.17 14.94 -7.57
N LYS A 353 -10.82 15.47 -6.39
CA LYS A 353 -10.99 16.90 -6.08
C LYS A 353 -10.12 17.80 -6.94
N LYS A 354 -8.98 17.31 -7.42
CA LYS A 354 -8.13 17.99 -8.44
C LYS A 354 -8.63 17.80 -9.87
N LYS A 355 -9.82 17.25 -10.09
CA LYS A 355 -10.44 17.01 -11.41
C LYS A 355 -9.67 16.03 -12.30
N THR A 356 -8.85 15.16 -11.72
CA THR A 356 -8.14 14.08 -12.46
C THR A 356 -9.14 13.02 -12.92
N GLY A 357 -8.91 12.44 -14.10
CA GLY A 357 -9.71 11.35 -14.65
C GLY A 357 -9.80 10.15 -13.69
N GLN A 358 -10.96 9.47 -13.66
CA GLN A 358 -11.25 8.42 -12.68
C GLN A 358 -10.23 7.26 -12.71
N TRP A 359 -9.89 6.75 -13.88
CA TRP A 359 -8.92 5.65 -14.02
C TRP A 359 -7.51 6.04 -13.62
N LEU A 360 -7.08 7.27 -13.93
CA LEU A 360 -5.79 7.79 -13.49
C LEU A 360 -5.74 7.98 -11.97
N ALA A 361 -6.82 8.46 -11.37
CA ALA A 361 -6.92 8.60 -9.93
C ALA A 361 -6.83 7.24 -9.22
N ILE A 362 -7.46 6.18 -9.79
CA ILE A 362 -7.36 4.82 -9.28
C ILE A 362 -5.94 4.27 -9.45
N SER A 363 -5.36 4.37 -10.64
CA SER A 363 -4.02 3.84 -10.92
C SER A 363 -2.94 4.50 -10.06
N SER A 364 -3.00 5.84 -9.92
CA SER A 364 -2.08 6.57 -9.04
C SER A 364 -2.32 6.28 -7.56
N GLY A 365 -3.60 6.08 -7.17
CA GLY A 365 -3.95 5.64 -5.82
C GLY A 365 -3.44 4.23 -5.52
N LEU A 366 -3.51 3.29 -6.48
CA LEU A 366 -2.92 1.96 -6.34
C LEU A 366 -1.38 2.01 -6.22
N LEU A 367 -0.72 2.85 -7.03
CA LEU A 367 0.73 3.04 -6.94
C LEU A 367 1.13 3.59 -5.56
N TYR A 368 0.34 4.52 -5.01
CA TYR A 368 0.53 5.07 -3.68
C TYR A 368 0.32 4.02 -2.58
N ALA A 369 -0.79 3.29 -2.66
CA ALA A 369 -1.20 2.26 -1.71
C ALA A 369 -0.27 1.03 -1.69
N SER A 370 0.35 0.69 -2.82
CA SER A 370 1.31 -0.40 -2.96
C SER A 370 2.76 0.07 -3.00
N SER A 371 3.05 1.31 -2.56
CA SER A 371 4.42 1.83 -2.55
C SER A 371 5.34 0.98 -1.68
N ALA A 372 6.63 0.95 -2.02
CA ALA A 372 7.63 0.24 -1.22
C ALA A 372 7.63 0.72 0.25
N LEU A 373 7.38 2.02 0.49
CA LEU A 373 7.24 2.58 1.84
C LEU A 373 6.04 1.96 2.59
N MET A 374 4.88 1.84 1.94
CA MET A 374 3.69 1.22 2.53
C MET A 374 3.96 -0.23 2.94
N VAL A 375 4.49 -1.02 2.00
CA VAL A 375 4.75 -2.45 2.21
C VAL A 375 5.81 -2.65 3.30
N THR A 376 6.89 -1.87 3.27
CA THR A 376 7.92 -1.89 4.30
C THR A 376 7.36 -1.50 5.67
N SER A 377 6.52 -0.47 5.73
CA SER A 377 5.91 -0.04 6.99
C SER A 377 4.97 -1.09 7.60
N ILE A 378 4.23 -1.84 6.77
CA ILE A 378 3.40 -2.96 7.24
C ILE A 378 4.27 -4.11 7.75
N THR A 379 5.29 -4.50 6.98
CA THR A 379 6.10 -5.68 7.29
C THR A 379 7.09 -5.43 8.43
N ALA A 380 7.54 -4.18 8.61
CA ALA A 380 8.47 -3.78 9.66
C ALA A 380 7.82 -3.06 10.87
N GLY A 381 6.52 -2.74 10.80
CA GLY A 381 5.78 -2.22 11.96
C GLY A 381 5.89 -0.71 12.21
N PHE A 382 6.13 0.12 11.17
CA PHE A 382 6.18 1.58 11.30
C PHE A 382 4.78 2.20 11.30
N LEU A 383 4.08 2.15 12.43
CA LEU A 383 2.68 2.61 12.54
C LEU A 383 2.49 4.10 12.26
N SER A 384 3.40 4.95 12.74
CA SER A 384 3.39 6.39 12.47
C SER A 384 3.43 6.68 10.97
N THR A 385 4.32 6.01 10.24
CA THR A 385 4.46 6.15 8.79
C THR A 385 3.19 5.68 8.06
N LEU A 386 2.57 4.58 8.48
CA LEU A 386 1.31 4.11 7.91
C LEU A 386 0.18 5.12 8.07
N LEU A 387 0.01 5.67 9.28
CA LEU A 387 -0.99 6.71 9.53
C LEU A 387 -0.72 7.96 8.70
N ILE A 388 0.55 8.37 8.57
CA ILE A 388 0.92 9.51 7.71
C ILE A 388 0.50 9.24 6.27
N ILE A 389 0.83 8.08 5.69
CA ILE A 389 0.46 7.75 4.31
C ILE A 389 -1.07 7.80 4.13
N CYS A 390 -1.84 7.32 5.09
CA CYS A 390 -3.30 7.36 5.02
C CYS A 390 -3.87 8.79 5.12
N LEU A 391 -3.31 9.63 6.00
CA LEU A 391 -3.86 10.95 6.31
C LEU A 391 -3.32 12.07 5.39
N LEU A 392 -2.11 11.94 4.87
CA LEU A 392 -1.43 12.97 4.11
C LEU A 392 -2.23 13.51 2.91
N PRO A 393 -2.88 12.68 2.07
CA PRO A 393 -3.71 13.20 0.97
C PRO A 393 -4.90 14.04 1.45
N LEU A 394 -5.49 13.71 2.62
CA LEU A 394 -6.61 14.45 3.20
C LEU A 394 -6.14 15.79 3.76
N VAL A 395 -5.00 15.81 4.45
CA VAL A 395 -4.40 17.05 4.96
C VAL A 395 -3.95 17.95 3.80
N ALA A 396 -3.43 17.39 2.71
CA ALA A 396 -3.09 18.13 1.50
C ALA A 396 -4.30 18.87 0.88
N LEU A 397 -5.52 18.32 0.99
CA LEU A 397 -6.75 19.03 0.59
C LEU A 397 -7.03 20.26 1.46
N ILE A 398 -6.76 20.17 2.77
CA ILE A 398 -6.91 21.30 3.70
C ILE A 398 -5.89 22.40 3.36
N ALA A 399 -4.66 22.00 3.01
CA ALA A 399 -3.56 22.90 2.66
C ALA A 399 -3.69 23.53 1.27
N GLN A 400 -4.44 22.90 0.33
CA GLN A 400 -4.53 23.35 -1.07
C GLN A 400 -4.84 24.84 -1.28
N PRO A 401 -5.77 25.51 -0.55
CA PRO A 401 -6.09 26.92 -0.77
C PRO A 401 -4.93 27.88 -0.50
N TYR A 402 -3.95 27.48 0.30
CA TYR A 402 -2.79 28.32 0.59
C TYR A 402 -1.84 28.47 -0.60
N PHE A 403 -1.97 27.61 -1.63
CA PHE A 403 -1.21 27.70 -2.88
C PHE A 403 -1.87 28.64 -3.91
N ALA A 404 -3.12 29.05 -3.69
CA ALA A 404 -3.81 29.98 -4.57
C ALA A 404 -3.16 31.38 -4.48
N ARG A 405 -3.11 32.11 -5.59
CA ARG A 405 -2.62 33.51 -5.60
C ARG A 405 -3.52 34.42 -4.74
N ASP A 406 -4.81 34.21 -4.81
CA ASP A 406 -5.79 34.99 -4.04
C ASP A 406 -6.09 34.32 -2.69
N LEU A 407 -5.82 35.05 -1.60
CA LEU A 407 -6.06 34.63 -0.22
C LEU A 407 -7.45 35.01 0.29
N ALA A 408 -8.27 35.69 -0.48
CA ALA A 408 -9.62 36.07 -0.04
C ALA A 408 -10.47 34.85 0.31
N VAL A 409 -10.14 33.67 -0.27
CA VAL A 409 -10.80 32.38 -0.05
C VAL A 409 -10.36 31.70 1.27
N VAL A 410 -9.27 32.13 1.91
CA VAL A 410 -8.75 31.49 3.13
C VAL A 410 -9.25 32.20 4.37
N SER A 411 -10.12 31.52 5.14
CA SER A 411 -10.64 32.01 6.41
C SER A 411 -9.73 31.65 7.58
N TRP A 412 -9.76 32.43 8.66
CA TRP A 412 -9.05 32.12 9.90
C TRP A 412 -9.45 30.78 10.51
N ARG A 413 -10.74 30.39 10.41
CA ARG A 413 -11.21 29.08 10.82
C ARG A 413 -10.44 27.95 10.09
N ARG A 414 -10.22 28.12 8.79
CA ARG A 414 -9.43 27.14 8.01
C ARG A 414 -7.97 27.12 8.45
N THR A 415 -7.41 28.27 8.83
CA THR A 415 -6.03 28.35 9.35
C THR A 415 -5.91 27.57 10.67
N CYS A 416 -6.85 27.69 11.58
CA CYS A 416 -6.87 26.88 12.83
C CYS A 416 -7.01 25.38 12.53
N VAL A 417 -7.88 24.99 11.59
CA VAL A 417 -8.01 23.59 11.17
C VAL A 417 -6.69 23.07 10.56
N SER A 418 -5.98 23.90 9.81
CA SER A 418 -4.67 23.54 9.25
C SER A 418 -3.61 23.39 10.35
N ALA A 419 -3.66 24.22 11.40
CA ALA A 419 -2.76 24.07 12.55
C ALA A 419 -3.00 22.75 13.29
N ILE A 420 -4.27 22.38 13.53
CA ILE A 420 -4.61 21.07 14.14
C ILE A 420 -4.18 19.93 13.25
N ALA A 421 -4.43 20.00 11.94
CA ALA A 421 -4.03 18.97 11.00
C ALA A 421 -2.49 18.79 10.96
N LEU A 422 -1.75 19.90 11.00
CA LEU A 422 -0.29 19.87 11.11
C LEU A 422 0.16 19.29 12.46
N ALA A 423 -0.50 19.64 13.56
CA ALA A 423 -0.21 19.09 14.89
C ALA A 423 -0.37 17.56 14.88
N VAL A 424 -1.47 17.04 14.32
CA VAL A 424 -1.69 15.58 14.20
C VAL A 424 -0.59 14.93 13.38
N LEU A 425 -0.25 15.46 12.21
CA LEU A 425 0.85 14.92 11.40
C LEU A 425 2.21 15.01 12.11
N SER A 426 2.44 16.11 12.83
CA SER A 426 3.70 16.34 13.56
C SER A 426 3.83 15.46 14.80
N ALA A 427 2.71 15.09 15.44
CA ALA A 427 2.67 14.11 16.52
C ALA A 427 3.00 12.70 16.01
N LEU A 428 2.67 12.38 14.76
CA LEU A 428 3.07 11.13 14.09
C LEU A 428 4.55 11.17 13.68
N SER A 429 5.02 12.31 13.15
CA SER A 429 6.43 12.53 12.80
C SER A 429 6.73 14.03 12.72
N PHE A 430 7.64 14.49 13.58
CA PHE A 430 8.06 15.90 13.60
C PHE A 430 8.76 16.35 12.31
N GLN A 431 9.20 15.40 11.47
CA GLN A 431 9.73 15.66 10.13
C GLN A 431 8.76 16.45 9.25
N LEU A 432 7.44 16.22 9.40
CA LEU A 432 6.39 16.93 8.65
C LEU A 432 6.22 18.37 9.10
N PHE A 433 6.45 18.66 10.39
CA PHE A 433 6.54 20.02 10.89
C PHE A 433 7.71 20.77 10.23
N LEU A 434 8.90 20.16 10.24
CA LEU A 434 10.08 20.74 9.62
C LEU A 434 9.89 20.95 8.10
N ALA A 435 9.34 19.96 7.41
CA ALA A 435 9.05 20.09 5.98
C ALA A 435 8.09 21.24 5.69
N THR A 436 7.03 21.38 6.52
CA THR A 436 6.06 22.49 6.39
C THR A 436 6.71 23.84 6.69
N PHE A 437 7.55 23.92 7.72
CA PHE A 437 8.31 25.13 8.06
C PHE A 437 9.20 25.58 6.90
N LEU A 438 10.01 24.67 6.35
CA LEU A 438 10.87 24.95 5.20
C LEU A 438 10.05 25.36 3.96
N PHE A 439 8.91 24.67 3.74
CA PHE A 439 7.99 25.03 2.67
C PHE A 439 7.45 26.47 2.83
N CYS A 440 7.04 26.86 4.04
CA CYS A 440 6.54 28.21 4.30
C CYS A 440 7.59 29.28 3.98
N ILE A 441 8.85 29.06 4.39
CA ILE A 441 9.97 29.96 4.08
C ILE A 441 10.17 30.07 2.56
N PHE A 442 10.25 28.92 1.88
CA PHE A 442 10.42 28.87 0.43
C PHE A 442 9.28 29.58 -0.31
N HIS A 443 8.04 29.32 0.11
CA HIS A 443 6.86 29.92 -0.52
C HIS A 443 6.79 31.44 -0.33
N ILE A 444 7.11 31.97 0.86
CA ILE A 444 7.21 33.42 1.10
C ILE A 444 8.32 34.02 0.24
N SER A 445 9.47 33.38 0.16
CA SER A 445 10.58 33.82 -0.70
C SER A 445 10.18 33.87 -2.18
N TYR A 446 9.50 32.84 -2.65
CA TYR A 446 8.95 32.77 -4.01
C TYR A 446 7.98 33.92 -4.29
N LEU A 447 7.05 34.21 -3.35
CA LEU A 447 6.10 35.32 -3.50
C LEU A 447 6.77 36.70 -3.55
N LYS A 448 7.85 36.91 -2.78
CA LYS A 448 8.66 38.13 -2.85
C LYS A 448 9.35 38.26 -4.21
N ILE A 449 9.95 37.22 -4.74
CA ILE A 449 10.60 37.18 -6.04
C ILE A 449 9.58 37.47 -7.17
N THR A 450 8.37 36.91 -7.05
CA THR A 450 7.29 37.13 -8.04
C THR A 450 6.55 38.44 -7.86
N LYS A 451 7.03 39.33 -6.98
CA LYS A 451 6.53 40.71 -6.76
C LYS A 451 5.01 40.75 -6.40
N VAL A 452 4.57 39.83 -5.57
CA VAL A 452 3.22 39.89 -4.98
C VAL A 452 3.12 41.08 -4.01
N GLU A 453 1.96 41.71 -3.92
CA GLU A 453 1.74 42.88 -3.05
C GLU A 453 2.08 42.62 -1.58
N SER A 454 2.74 43.55 -0.93
CA SER A 454 3.23 43.45 0.45
C SER A 454 2.13 43.10 1.48
N PRO A 455 0.91 43.67 1.45
CA PRO A 455 -0.12 43.34 2.43
C PRO A 455 -0.61 41.88 2.30
N MET A 456 -0.61 41.33 1.08
CA MET A 456 -0.93 39.92 0.87
C MET A 456 0.15 38.98 1.44
N ILE A 457 1.42 39.36 1.30
CA ILE A 457 2.54 38.61 1.88
C ILE A 457 2.47 38.63 3.40
N LEU A 458 2.21 39.80 4.02
CA LEU A 458 2.08 39.91 5.47
C LEU A 458 0.96 39.03 6.02
N ARG A 459 -0.22 39.06 5.38
CA ARG A 459 -1.33 38.19 5.76
C ARG A 459 -0.95 36.73 5.69
N ARG A 460 -0.21 36.27 4.68
CA ARG A 460 0.28 34.88 4.57
C ARG A 460 1.27 34.53 5.67
N ILE A 461 2.19 35.43 5.96
CA ILE A 461 3.15 35.24 7.07
C ILE A 461 2.38 35.02 8.38
N LEU A 462 1.39 35.85 8.69
CA LEU A 462 0.57 35.71 9.88
C LEU A 462 -0.18 34.38 9.91
N MET A 463 -0.78 33.93 8.79
CA MET A 463 -1.45 32.63 8.70
C MET A 463 -0.47 31.48 8.92
N TYR A 464 0.71 31.51 8.29
CA TYR A 464 1.74 30.49 8.49
C TYR A 464 2.27 30.49 9.92
N LEU A 465 2.44 31.64 10.52
CA LEU A 465 2.84 31.73 11.92
C LEU A 465 1.78 31.10 12.83
N VAL A 466 0.51 31.36 12.62
CA VAL A 466 -0.59 30.72 13.39
C VAL A 466 -0.61 29.21 13.17
N ILE A 467 -0.35 28.71 11.95
CA ILE A 467 -0.30 27.27 11.68
C ILE A 467 0.89 26.64 12.40
N LEU A 468 2.08 27.22 12.27
CA LEU A 468 3.30 26.65 12.84
C LEU A 468 3.32 26.75 14.38
N VAL A 469 3.07 27.95 14.92
CA VAL A 469 3.06 28.17 16.38
C VAL A 469 1.91 27.39 17.01
N GLY A 470 0.73 27.44 16.41
CA GLY A 470 -0.44 26.67 16.90
C GLY A 470 -0.20 25.18 16.91
N ALA A 471 0.40 24.61 15.85
CA ALA A 471 0.74 23.19 15.80
C ALA A 471 1.82 22.86 16.84
N TYR A 472 2.86 23.68 16.98
CA TYR A 472 3.94 23.45 17.96
C TYR A 472 3.42 23.49 19.40
N LEU A 473 2.58 24.46 19.75
CA LEU A 473 1.96 24.58 21.08
C LEU A 473 0.97 23.45 21.37
N ALA A 474 0.24 22.97 20.35
CA ALA A 474 -0.63 21.83 20.50
C ALA A 474 0.10 20.52 20.84
N LEU A 475 1.41 20.45 20.61
CA LEU A 475 2.28 19.33 20.99
C LEU A 475 2.92 19.52 22.39
N ALA A 476 2.60 20.59 23.12
CA ALA A 476 3.08 20.78 24.48
C ALA A 476 2.44 19.74 25.44
N PRO A 477 3.15 19.32 26.51
CA PRO A 477 4.45 19.81 26.98
C PRO A 477 5.67 19.24 26.22
N TRP A 478 5.51 18.18 25.45
CA TRP A 478 6.63 17.48 24.78
C TRP A 478 7.46 18.38 23.84
N SER A 479 6.83 19.21 23.02
CA SER A 479 7.53 20.11 22.11
C SER A 479 8.38 21.13 22.85
N VAL A 480 7.84 21.67 23.95
CA VAL A 480 8.52 22.70 24.77
C VAL A 480 9.68 22.11 25.58
N SER A 481 9.48 20.95 26.19
CA SER A 481 10.51 20.29 26.99
C SER A 481 11.74 19.88 26.16
N ASN A 482 11.56 19.64 24.87
CA ASN A 482 12.61 19.22 23.96
C ASN A 482 13.28 20.36 23.15
N ILE A 483 12.99 21.63 23.45
CA ILE A 483 13.63 22.77 22.77
C ILE A 483 15.18 22.72 22.91
N LEU A 484 15.67 22.38 24.07
CA LEU A 484 17.11 22.28 24.32
C LEU A 484 17.75 21.01 23.77
N ASN A 485 16.96 20.01 23.46
CA ASN A 485 17.40 18.73 22.90
C ASN A 485 16.64 18.39 21.58
N PRO A 486 16.82 19.18 20.50
CA PRO A 486 16.00 19.09 19.30
C PRO A 486 16.10 17.73 18.57
N ARG A 487 17.15 16.94 18.83
CA ARG A 487 17.27 15.58 18.27
C ARG A 487 16.14 14.65 18.72
N GLN A 488 15.64 14.85 19.94
CA GLN A 488 14.56 14.04 20.53
C GLN A 488 13.21 14.29 19.86
N LEU A 489 13.04 15.45 19.20
CA LEU A 489 11.85 15.73 18.41
C LEU A 489 11.72 14.81 17.17
N PHE A 490 12.82 14.20 16.74
CA PHE A 490 12.87 13.28 15.57
C PHE A 490 12.91 11.80 15.96
N GLU A 491 12.77 11.49 17.25
CA GLU A 491 12.70 10.12 17.73
C GLU A 491 11.39 9.46 17.28
N ASP A 492 11.47 8.25 16.71
CA ASP A 492 10.30 7.48 16.31
C ASP A 492 9.70 6.73 17.50
N GLN A 493 8.43 6.35 17.41
CA GLN A 493 7.67 5.74 18.51
C GLN A 493 7.92 4.23 18.68
N GLY A 494 8.64 3.62 17.75
CA GLY A 494 8.96 2.20 17.79
C GLY A 494 10.45 1.95 18.08
N ILE A 495 10.82 0.69 18.00
CA ILE A 495 12.23 0.32 17.99
C ILE A 495 12.84 0.83 16.67
N PRO A 496 13.90 1.66 16.73
CA PRO A 496 14.52 2.18 15.52
C PRO A 496 15.03 1.05 14.64
N ALA A 497 14.83 1.22 13.33
CA ALA A 497 15.33 0.25 12.37
C ALA A 497 16.79 0.56 11.99
N PRO A 498 17.67 -0.42 11.93
CA PRO A 498 19.00 -0.22 11.38
C PRO A 498 18.90 0.14 9.89
N ILE A 499 19.29 1.36 9.55
CA ILE A 499 19.38 1.83 8.16
C ILE A 499 20.83 1.75 7.74
N SER A 500 21.10 0.97 6.69
CA SER A 500 22.48 0.67 6.26
C SER A 500 23.22 1.89 5.70
N SER A 501 22.55 2.84 5.05
CA SER A 501 23.18 4.03 4.47
C SER A 501 22.18 5.15 4.16
N PRO A 502 22.52 6.44 4.36
CA PRO A 502 21.73 7.60 3.93
C PRO A 502 21.47 7.66 2.41
N ILE A 503 22.36 7.09 1.60
CA ILE A 503 22.23 7.04 0.14
C ILE A 503 20.98 6.22 -0.26
N HIS A 504 20.66 5.17 0.49
CA HIS A 504 19.45 4.39 0.23
C HIS A 504 18.18 5.23 0.41
N ALA A 505 18.15 6.11 1.40
CA ALA A 505 17.02 7.03 1.59
C ALA A 505 16.92 8.05 0.43
N LEU A 506 18.06 8.53 -0.10
CA LEU A 506 18.10 9.46 -1.23
C LEU A 506 17.50 8.85 -2.51
N VAL A 507 17.75 7.57 -2.74
CA VAL A 507 17.17 6.85 -3.89
C VAL A 507 15.72 6.39 -3.63
N GLY A 508 15.24 6.56 -2.39
CA GLY A 508 13.92 6.07 -1.96
C GLY A 508 13.88 4.54 -1.83
N ASN A 509 15.06 3.92 -1.74
CA ASN A 509 15.22 2.50 -1.50
C ASN A 509 15.75 2.30 -0.07
N PHE A 510 14.98 1.61 0.75
CA PHE A 510 15.28 1.38 2.15
C PHE A 510 14.93 -0.05 2.51
N HIS A 511 15.87 -0.71 3.16
CA HIS A 511 15.74 -2.09 3.60
C HIS A 511 15.93 -2.17 5.12
N PRO A 512 14.96 -1.69 5.91
CA PRO A 512 15.04 -1.80 7.34
C PRO A 512 15.04 -3.28 7.75
N PHE A 513 15.84 -3.62 8.74
CA PHE A 513 16.00 -5.00 9.23
C PHE A 513 16.58 -6.02 8.22
N GLY A 514 17.02 -5.59 7.03
CA GLY A 514 17.76 -6.41 6.08
C GLY A 514 16.99 -7.55 5.40
N PHE A 515 15.66 -7.61 5.52
CA PHE A 515 14.86 -8.71 4.98
C PHE A 515 14.11 -8.41 3.69
N THR A 516 14.09 -7.15 3.24
CA THR A 516 13.36 -6.73 2.04
C THR A 516 14.12 -7.16 0.77
N PRO A 517 13.50 -7.90 -0.15
CA PRO A 517 14.15 -8.32 -1.37
C PRO A 517 14.48 -7.17 -2.31
N ILE A 518 15.51 -7.36 -3.15
CA ILE A 518 15.99 -6.36 -4.11
C ILE A 518 14.93 -5.98 -5.17
N TYR A 519 13.96 -6.84 -5.42
CA TYR A 519 12.88 -6.55 -6.38
C TYR A 519 11.77 -5.63 -5.83
N VAL A 520 11.75 -5.37 -4.52
CA VAL A 520 10.87 -4.37 -3.90
C VAL A 520 11.49 -3.00 -4.13
N VAL A 521 11.04 -2.32 -5.15
CA VAL A 521 11.65 -1.08 -5.64
C VAL A 521 10.73 0.10 -5.45
N SER A 522 11.30 1.22 -5.04
CA SER A 522 10.62 2.52 -5.06
C SER A 522 10.83 3.21 -6.41
N ALA A 523 9.74 3.49 -7.11
CA ALA A 523 9.78 4.28 -8.35
C ALA A 523 9.91 5.79 -8.09
N THR A 524 9.94 6.23 -6.84
CA THR A 524 9.82 7.64 -6.45
C THR A 524 10.91 8.51 -7.06
N PHE A 525 12.17 8.05 -7.02
CA PHE A 525 13.30 8.76 -7.60
C PHE A 525 13.16 8.93 -9.12
N LEU A 526 12.82 7.85 -9.84
CA LEU A 526 12.65 7.89 -11.30
C LEU A 526 11.48 8.78 -11.71
N ILE A 527 10.37 8.74 -10.96
CA ILE A 527 9.23 9.63 -11.18
C ILE A 527 9.66 11.09 -10.96
N GLY A 528 10.47 11.35 -9.93
CA GLY A 528 11.06 12.67 -9.66
C GLY A 528 11.88 13.19 -10.84
N VAL A 529 12.77 12.35 -11.42
CA VAL A 529 13.55 12.68 -12.63
C VAL A 529 12.62 13.07 -13.78
N VAL A 530 11.62 12.24 -14.09
CA VAL A 530 10.66 12.53 -15.17
C VAL A 530 9.86 13.81 -14.89
N ALA A 531 9.49 14.04 -13.63
CA ALA A 531 8.71 15.22 -13.24
C ALA A 531 9.46 16.53 -13.43
N ILE A 532 10.78 16.59 -13.15
CA ILE A 532 11.60 17.79 -13.34
C ILE A 532 11.64 18.22 -14.80
N PHE A 533 11.66 17.28 -15.75
CA PHE A 533 11.66 17.62 -17.18
C PHE A 533 10.29 18.03 -17.72
N SER A 534 9.24 18.02 -16.91
CA SER A 534 7.89 18.41 -17.31
C SER A 534 7.46 19.71 -16.65
N LYS A 535 7.23 20.76 -17.44
CA LYS A 535 6.73 22.07 -16.93
C LYS A 535 5.46 21.96 -16.09
N ARG A 536 4.63 20.95 -16.33
CA ARG A 536 3.34 20.75 -15.65
C ARG A 536 3.48 20.27 -14.20
N VAL A 537 4.50 19.46 -13.91
CA VAL A 537 4.73 18.82 -12.61
C VAL A 537 6.14 19.09 -12.07
N PHE A 538 6.78 20.13 -12.58
CA PHE A 538 8.12 20.54 -12.13
C PHE A 538 8.18 20.76 -10.61
N SER A 539 7.15 21.40 -10.05
CA SER A 539 7.03 21.62 -8.62
C SER A 539 6.94 20.32 -7.81
N ASP A 540 6.24 19.31 -8.36
CA ASP A 540 6.15 18.00 -7.73
C ASP A 540 7.51 17.29 -7.78
N GLY A 541 8.22 17.38 -8.90
CA GLY A 541 9.59 16.87 -9.03
C GLY A 541 10.55 17.49 -8.01
N LEU A 542 10.49 18.81 -7.85
CA LEU A 542 11.28 19.52 -6.83
C LEU A 542 10.90 19.08 -5.41
N ALA A 543 9.61 18.91 -5.13
CA ALA A 543 9.13 18.44 -3.84
C ALA A 543 9.57 16.99 -3.56
N ILE A 544 9.60 16.13 -4.57
CA ILE A 544 10.13 14.76 -4.44
C ILE A 544 11.61 14.80 -4.05
N PHE A 545 12.45 15.52 -4.81
CA PHE A 545 13.88 15.56 -4.54
C PHE A 545 14.23 16.25 -3.23
N SER A 546 13.55 17.34 -2.87
CA SER A 546 13.75 17.99 -1.58
C SER A 546 13.37 17.06 -0.41
N SER A 547 12.27 16.32 -0.55
CA SER A 547 11.86 15.34 0.47
C SER A 547 12.84 14.16 0.59
N LEU A 548 13.34 13.64 -0.53
CA LEU A 548 14.36 12.58 -0.56
C LEU A 548 15.70 13.07 0.02
N PHE A 549 16.08 14.31 -0.28
CA PHE A 549 17.28 14.91 0.30
C PHE A 549 17.15 15.09 1.81
N LEU A 550 16.00 15.59 2.29
CA LEU A 550 15.73 15.71 3.73
C LEU A 550 15.67 14.32 4.41
N ALA A 551 15.16 13.29 3.72
CA ALA A 551 15.18 11.92 4.21
C ALA A 551 16.60 11.39 4.36
N ALA A 552 17.47 11.62 3.40
CA ALA A 552 18.88 11.26 3.45
C ALA A 552 19.62 12.02 4.56
N LEU A 553 19.35 13.33 4.69
CA LEU A 553 19.92 14.17 5.74
C LEU A 553 19.49 13.69 7.14
N ALA A 554 18.19 13.42 7.34
CA ALA A 554 17.67 12.91 8.61
C ALA A 554 18.32 11.57 8.98
N SER A 555 18.45 10.65 8.02
CA SER A 555 19.08 9.34 8.26
C SER A 555 20.61 9.40 8.44
N ALA A 556 21.25 10.55 8.20
CA ALA A 556 22.65 10.77 8.54
C ALA A 556 22.87 11.02 10.05
N PHE A 557 21.82 11.48 10.76
CA PHE A 557 21.88 11.69 12.20
C PHE A 557 21.53 10.41 12.97
N THR A 558 22.12 10.29 14.16
CA THR A 558 21.85 9.18 15.08
C THR A 558 21.17 9.67 16.34
N VAL A 559 20.25 8.86 16.84
CA VAL A 559 19.55 9.05 18.12
C VAL A 559 19.75 7.78 18.95
N ILE A 560 19.85 7.92 20.26
CA ILE A 560 19.78 6.80 21.19
C ILE A 560 18.33 6.77 21.68
N SER A 561 17.60 5.76 21.25
CA SER A 561 16.21 5.56 21.66
C SER A 561 16.12 4.67 22.89
N SER A 562 15.01 4.75 23.55
CA SER A 562 14.75 4.02 24.78
C SER A 562 14.60 2.51 24.64
N GLY A 563 14.43 2.01 23.43
CA GLY A 563 14.37 0.56 23.15
C GLY A 563 15.72 -0.08 22.86
N ASN A 564 16.78 0.72 22.71
CA ASN A 564 18.09 0.21 22.34
C ASN A 564 19.20 1.08 22.94
N SER A 565 20.22 0.46 23.50
CA SER A 565 21.39 1.15 24.07
C SER A 565 22.38 1.66 23.02
N LEU A 566 22.22 1.25 21.77
CA LEU A 566 23.09 1.63 20.65
C LEU A 566 22.56 2.86 19.91
N PRO A 567 23.47 3.74 19.41
CA PRO A 567 23.05 4.84 18.56
C PRO A 567 22.56 4.34 17.21
N GLU A 568 21.33 4.69 16.87
CA GLU A 568 20.68 4.31 15.61
C GLU A 568 20.35 5.53 14.77
N ARG A 569 20.24 5.33 13.45
CA ARG A 569 19.89 6.38 12.52
C ARG A 569 18.40 6.72 12.62
N ILE A 570 18.08 8.01 12.49
CA ILE A 570 16.69 8.46 12.48
C ILE A 570 15.95 7.84 11.29
N TRP A 571 14.79 7.23 11.55
CA TRP A 571 13.90 6.73 10.51
C TRP A 571 13.27 7.90 9.74
N PRO A 572 13.47 8.04 8.41
CA PRO A 572 13.01 9.20 7.63
C PRO A 572 11.60 9.05 7.09
N GLY A 573 10.71 8.31 7.77
CA GLY A 573 9.38 7.91 7.30
C GLY A 573 8.49 9.08 6.87
N GLY A 574 8.52 10.20 7.59
CA GLY A 574 7.73 11.39 7.27
C GLY A 574 8.13 12.03 5.92
N PHE A 575 9.43 12.18 5.68
CA PHE A 575 9.94 12.73 4.42
C PHE A 575 9.73 11.77 3.25
N LEU A 576 9.89 10.46 3.47
CA LEU A 576 9.61 9.43 2.46
C LEU A 576 8.13 9.38 2.09
N ALA A 577 7.22 9.58 3.05
CA ALA A 577 5.79 9.66 2.78
C ALA A 577 5.45 10.87 1.89
N LEU A 578 6.07 12.04 2.15
CA LEU A 578 5.93 13.22 1.28
C LEU A 578 6.41 12.93 -0.14
N SER A 579 7.59 12.34 -0.31
CA SER A 579 8.13 12.02 -1.63
C SER A 579 7.22 11.05 -2.39
N THR A 580 6.68 10.04 -1.72
CA THR A 580 5.74 9.05 -2.30
C THR A 580 4.41 9.71 -2.69
N PHE A 581 3.90 10.62 -1.86
CA PHE A 581 2.68 11.39 -2.14
C PHE A 581 2.85 12.25 -3.40
N PHE A 582 3.92 13.05 -3.48
CA PHE A 582 4.18 13.88 -4.66
C PHE A 582 4.46 13.05 -5.91
N ALA A 583 5.10 11.88 -5.78
CA ALA A 583 5.29 10.97 -6.90
C ALA A 583 3.96 10.44 -7.45
N ALA A 584 3.03 10.01 -6.60
CA ALA A 584 1.71 9.57 -7.02
C ALA A 584 0.90 10.71 -7.65
N GLN A 585 0.99 11.94 -7.10
CA GLN A 585 0.38 13.13 -7.70
C GLN A 585 0.98 13.44 -9.07
N ALA A 586 2.29 13.41 -9.21
CA ALA A 586 2.98 13.67 -10.47
C ALA A 586 2.56 12.68 -11.55
N VAL A 587 2.45 11.38 -11.23
CA VAL A 587 1.98 10.34 -12.18
C VAL A 587 0.55 10.65 -12.66
N ALA A 588 -0.35 11.05 -11.76
CA ALA A 588 -1.72 11.39 -12.12
C ALA A 588 -1.77 12.61 -13.06
N LEU A 589 -1.06 13.68 -12.74
CA LEU A 589 -1.06 14.92 -13.51
C LEU A 589 -0.33 14.79 -14.85
N LEU A 590 0.79 14.05 -14.90
CA LEU A 590 1.50 13.70 -16.12
C LEU A 590 0.63 12.84 -17.04
N GLY A 591 -0.01 11.81 -16.47
CA GLY A 591 -0.90 10.91 -17.21
C GLY A 591 -2.02 11.65 -17.88
N GLU A 592 -2.69 12.58 -17.19
CA GLU A 592 -3.78 13.35 -17.77
C GLU A 592 -3.34 14.24 -18.93
N GLY A 593 -2.17 14.93 -18.78
CA GLY A 593 -1.60 15.73 -19.86
C GLY A 593 -1.17 14.87 -21.04
N ARG A 594 -0.51 13.76 -20.79
CA ARG A 594 -0.02 12.86 -21.84
C ARG A 594 -1.15 12.14 -22.58
N ILE A 595 -2.19 11.65 -21.90
CA ILE A 595 -3.32 11.00 -22.56
C ILE A 595 -3.99 11.94 -23.55
N LYS A 596 -4.19 13.22 -23.21
CA LYS A 596 -4.73 14.22 -24.13
C LYS A 596 -3.82 14.42 -25.34
N HIS A 597 -2.51 14.59 -25.12
CA HIS A 597 -1.55 14.79 -26.21
C HIS A 597 -1.38 13.56 -27.09
N LEU A 598 -1.32 12.35 -26.49
CA LEU A 598 -1.15 11.11 -27.22
C LEU A 598 -2.37 10.77 -28.08
N ARG A 599 -3.58 11.17 -27.69
CA ARG A 599 -4.79 10.98 -28.51
C ARG A 599 -4.75 11.77 -29.84
N THR A 600 -4.08 12.92 -29.85
CA THR A 600 -4.00 13.80 -31.04
C THR A 600 -2.73 13.65 -31.84
N SER A 601 -1.65 13.08 -31.29
CA SER A 601 -0.34 12.95 -31.95
C SER A 601 -0.18 11.62 -32.71
N HIS A 602 0.68 11.58 -33.73
CA HIS A 602 1.08 10.33 -34.40
C HIS A 602 1.86 9.41 -33.47
N PHE A 603 1.88 8.10 -33.77
CA PHE A 603 2.69 7.15 -33.03
C PHE A 603 4.18 7.51 -33.16
N GLY A 604 4.88 7.63 -32.05
CA GLY A 604 6.28 8.01 -31.99
C GLY A 604 6.88 7.72 -30.61
N PHE A 605 8.09 8.19 -30.38
CA PHE A 605 8.85 7.95 -29.15
C PHE A 605 8.07 8.26 -27.85
N ASN A 606 7.24 9.29 -27.86
CA ASN A 606 6.40 9.64 -26.70
C ASN A 606 5.41 8.54 -26.29
N HIS A 607 4.92 7.74 -27.24
CA HIS A 607 4.05 6.60 -26.96
C HIS A 607 4.84 5.47 -26.32
N LEU A 608 6.02 5.19 -26.87
CA LEU A 608 6.91 4.15 -26.35
C LEU A 608 7.38 4.49 -24.93
N ALA A 609 7.79 5.73 -24.70
CA ALA A 609 8.19 6.20 -23.38
C ALA A 609 7.04 6.14 -22.35
N THR A 610 5.82 6.51 -22.77
CA THR A 610 4.65 6.41 -21.88
C THR A 610 4.28 4.97 -21.57
N ALA A 611 4.36 4.07 -22.55
CA ALA A 611 4.15 2.64 -22.34
C ALA A 611 5.21 2.05 -21.40
N ALA A 612 6.48 2.40 -21.57
CA ALA A 612 7.56 1.96 -20.68
C ALA A 612 7.35 2.42 -19.23
N LEU A 613 6.93 3.69 -19.04
CA LEU A 613 6.60 4.21 -17.70
C LEU A 613 5.38 3.49 -17.09
N ALA A 614 4.37 3.17 -17.89
CA ALA A 614 3.21 2.42 -17.42
C ALA A 614 3.59 0.98 -17.02
N VAL A 615 4.46 0.33 -17.80
CA VAL A 615 5.01 -1.00 -17.48
C VAL A 615 5.82 -0.94 -16.18
N LEU A 616 6.68 0.05 -16.01
CA LEU A 616 7.46 0.24 -14.78
C LEU A 616 6.56 0.46 -13.56
N ALA A 617 5.54 1.31 -13.67
CA ALA A 617 4.58 1.54 -12.60
C ALA A 617 3.81 0.26 -12.25
N SER A 618 3.39 -0.50 -13.25
CA SER A 618 2.72 -1.80 -13.06
C SER A 618 3.63 -2.82 -12.40
N TYR A 619 4.90 -2.88 -12.80
CA TYR A 619 5.91 -3.72 -12.15
C TYR A 619 6.06 -3.38 -10.68
N CYS A 620 6.20 -2.10 -10.31
CA CYS A 620 6.31 -1.68 -8.92
C CYS A 620 5.08 -2.12 -8.09
N ILE A 621 3.87 -1.94 -8.65
CA ILE A 621 2.63 -2.38 -7.98
C ILE A 621 2.66 -3.90 -7.76
N VAL A 622 2.90 -4.66 -8.82
CA VAL A 622 2.86 -6.14 -8.79
C VAL A 622 3.94 -6.70 -7.87
N ALA A 623 5.18 -6.23 -7.99
CA ALA A 623 6.31 -6.71 -7.20
C ALA A 623 6.10 -6.42 -5.69
N ASN A 624 5.65 -5.21 -5.37
CA ASN A 624 5.42 -4.81 -3.98
C ASN A 624 4.24 -5.58 -3.36
N VAL A 625 3.14 -5.76 -4.11
CA VAL A 625 1.99 -6.57 -3.66
C VAL A 625 2.36 -8.04 -3.54
N PHE A 626 3.12 -8.58 -4.49
CA PHE A 626 3.63 -9.95 -4.42
C PHE A 626 4.45 -10.16 -3.14
N TRP A 627 5.37 -9.24 -2.84
CA TRP A 627 6.14 -9.29 -1.60
C TRP A 627 5.24 -9.22 -0.37
N LEU A 628 4.26 -8.32 -0.33
CA LEU A 628 3.34 -8.20 0.80
C LEU A 628 2.59 -9.52 1.09
N VAL A 629 2.19 -10.24 0.03
CA VAL A 629 1.47 -11.52 0.14
C VAL A 629 2.40 -12.67 0.55
N THR A 630 3.63 -12.70 0.01
CA THR A 630 4.56 -13.82 0.22
C THR A 630 5.41 -13.67 1.48
N SER A 631 5.56 -12.45 2.00
CA SER A 631 6.40 -12.15 3.17
C SER A 631 5.76 -12.46 4.53
N SER A 632 4.54 -13.02 4.56
CA SER A 632 3.79 -13.20 5.80
C SER A 632 4.59 -13.95 6.88
N SER A 633 5.32 -14.99 6.51
CA SER A 633 6.16 -15.79 7.43
C SER A 633 7.58 -15.23 7.65
N ALA A 634 8.10 -14.44 6.71
CA ALA A 634 9.46 -13.90 6.75
C ALA A 634 9.53 -12.48 7.35
N ALA A 635 8.39 -11.79 7.44
CA ALA A 635 8.33 -10.43 7.96
C ALA A 635 8.62 -10.40 9.47
N PRO A 636 9.30 -9.34 9.96
CA PRO A 636 9.53 -9.12 11.40
C PRO A 636 8.23 -9.05 12.19
N VAL A 637 7.21 -8.32 11.68
CA VAL A 637 5.91 -8.21 12.32
C VAL A 637 5.11 -9.49 12.13
N ARG A 638 4.83 -10.17 13.24
CA ARG A 638 4.09 -11.42 13.28
C ARG A 638 3.27 -11.51 14.55
N ARG A 639 2.37 -12.49 14.59
CA ARG A 639 1.62 -12.79 15.80
C ARG A 639 2.56 -13.28 16.90
N VAL A 640 2.40 -12.72 18.08
CA VAL A 640 3.14 -13.09 19.29
C VAL A 640 2.12 -13.58 20.33
N GLU A 641 2.23 -14.83 20.74
CA GLU A 641 1.26 -15.46 21.65
C GLU A 641 1.62 -15.28 23.12
N ALA A 642 2.87 -15.00 23.45
CA ALA A 642 3.35 -14.89 24.82
C ALA A 642 4.27 -13.66 25.01
N SER A 643 4.41 -13.23 26.27
CA SER A 643 5.44 -12.29 26.70
C SER A 643 6.84 -12.82 26.34
N VAL A 644 7.77 -11.93 26.08
CA VAL A 644 9.20 -12.26 25.87
C VAL A 644 9.78 -12.91 27.14
N LEU A 645 9.25 -12.52 28.30
CA LEU A 645 9.70 -13.04 29.59
C LEU A 645 8.97 -14.34 29.95
N PRO A 646 9.69 -15.33 30.53
CA PRO A 646 9.07 -16.48 31.13
C PRO A 646 8.00 -16.10 32.16
N ALA A 647 6.91 -16.84 32.22
CA ALA A 647 5.76 -16.53 33.07
C ALA A 647 6.12 -16.37 34.56
N PHE A 648 7.09 -17.12 35.07
CA PHE A 648 7.49 -17.02 36.49
C PHE A 648 8.17 -15.65 36.79
N ILE A 649 8.81 -14.99 35.81
CA ILE A 649 9.37 -13.65 35.97
C ILE A 649 8.25 -12.64 36.14
N SER A 650 7.18 -12.73 35.32
CA SER A 650 6.04 -11.82 35.47
C SER A 650 5.39 -11.98 36.84
N THR A 651 5.27 -13.24 37.34
CA THR A 651 4.77 -13.49 38.70
C THR A 651 5.75 -12.97 39.77
N ALA A 652 7.06 -13.12 39.57
CA ALA A 652 8.07 -12.61 40.52
C ALA A 652 8.07 -11.08 40.60
N THR A 653 7.74 -10.38 39.52
CA THR A 653 7.64 -8.92 39.52
C THR A 653 6.39 -8.37 40.22
N GLU A 654 5.41 -9.22 40.53
CA GLU A 654 4.25 -8.89 41.37
C GLU A 654 4.54 -8.97 42.86
N ASN A 655 5.68 -9.56 43.25
CA ASN A 655 6.12 -9.63 44.65
C ASN A 655 6.40 -8.23 45.22
N PRO A 656 6.32 -8.05 46.56
CA PRO A 656 6.52 -6.74 47.19
C PRO A 656 7.87 -6.09 46.90
N ASP A 657 8.89 -6.86 46.60
CA ASP A 657 10.25 -6.38 46.23
C ASP A 657 10.35 -5.91 44.76
N ARG A 658 9.41 -6.26 43.91
CA ARG A 658 9.28 -5.85 42.50
C ARG A 658 10.62 -5.79 41.74
N PRO A 659 11.33 -6.90 41.58
CA PRO A 659 12.63 -6.92 40.95
C PRO A 659 12.55 -6.56 39.47
N LYS A 660 13.66 -6.02 38.94
CA LYS A 660 13.85 -5.72 37.51
C LYS A 660 14.50 -6.88 36.77
N THR A 661 14.26 -6.98 35.48
CA THR A 661 14.91 -7.93 34.58
C THR A 661 15.69 -7.20 33.50
N LEU A 662 16.99 -7.53 33.37
CA LEU A 662 17.86 -7.01 32.34
C LEU A 662 17.84 -7.98 31.12
N ILE A 663 17.36 -7.54 29.98
CA ILE A 663 17.44 -8.28 28.73
C ILE A 663 18.66 -7.83 27.96
N VAL A 664 19.55 -8.76 27.62
CA VAL A 664 20.72 -8.50 26.77
C VAL A 664 20.49 -9.14 25.41
N ARG A 665 20.72 -8.37 24.35
CA ARG A 665 20.64 -8.79 22.95
C ARG A 665 22.02 -8.69 22.31
N SER A 666 22.42 -9.74 21.61
CA SER A 666 23.63 -9.70 20.80
C SER A 666 23.31 -9.10 19.44
N GLU A 667 23.95 -8.02 19.10
CA GLU A 667 23.81 -7.36 17.80
C GLU A 667 24.74 -7.98 16.77
N ARG A 668 24.29 -8.10 15.52
CA ARG A 668 25.14 -8.53 14.42
C ARG A 668 26.16 -7.44 14.09
N ALA A 669 27.37 -7.84 13.72
CA ALA A 669 28.46 -6.92 13.40
C ALA A 669 28.14 -5.93 12.26
N ASP A 670 27.26 -6.29 11.35
CA ASP A 670 26.78 -5.45 10.26
C ASP A 670 25.76 -4.38 10.70
N GLN A 671 25.16 -4.54 11.88
CA GLN A 671 24.20 -3.59 12.46
C GLN A 671 24.87 -2.52 13.33
N VAL A 672 26.15 -2.69 13.64
CA VAL A 672 26.91 -1.74 14.47
C VAL A 672 27.46 -0.61 13.59
N LEU A 673 26.99 0.62 13.81
CA LEU A 673 27.35 1.81 13.02
C LEU A 673 28.82 2.24 13.15
N ASN A 674 29.47 1.90 14.25
CA ASN A 674 30.87 2.25 14.52
C ASN A 674 31.70 0.99 14.76
N ARG A 675 32.77 0.79 13.98
CA ARG A 675 33.80 -0.22 14.28
C ARG A 675 34.41 0.08 15.61
N GLY A 676 34.14 -0.72 16.62
CA GLY A 676 34.58 -0.53 18.01
C GLY A 676 33.45 -0.13 18.96
N ALA A 677 32.22 0.08 18.49
CA ALA A 677 31.05 0.21 19.34
C ALA A 677 30.65 -1.14 19.96
N GLN A 678 29.85 -1.10 20.98
CA GLN A 678 29.33 -2.27 21.69
C GLN A 678 28.63 -3.21 20.72
N SER A 679 28.94 -4.50 20.80
CA SER A 679 28.31 -5.55 19.99
C SER A 679 27.03 -6.11 20.62
N PHE A 680 26.49 -5.44 21.61
CA PHE A 680 25.28 -5.83 22.33
C PHE A 680 24.40 -4.62 22.62
N SER A 681 23.11 -4.84 22.70
CA SER A 681 22.13 -3.91 23.23
C SER A 681 21.46 -4.49 24.46
N TYR A 682 20.91 -3.64 25.31
CA TYR A 682 20.18 -4.09 26.48
C TYR A 682 18.93 -3.27 26.72
N VAL A 683 17.94 -3.90 27.34
CA VAL A 683 16.71 -3.28 27.79
C VAL A 683 16.44 -3.71 29.23
N LEU A 684 16.06 -2.76 30.08
CA LEU A 684 15.69 -3.03 31.45
C LEU A 684 14.16 -3.07 31.54
N LEU A 685 13.63 -4.25 31.83
CA LEU A 685 12.20 -4.44 32.06
C LEU A 685 11.91 -4.43 33.57
N ARG A 686 10.71 -3.95 33.89
CA ARG A 686 10.13 -3.99 35.21
C ARG A 686 9.03 -5.07 35.29
N GLU A 687 7.82 -4.67 35.62
CA GLU A 687 6.67 -5.56 35.85
C GLU A 687 6.13 -6.14 34.54
N ARG A 688 6.36 -5.49 33.41
CA ARG A 688 5.84 -5.89 32.10
C ARG A 688 6.75 -5.46 30.96
N ASP A 689 6.49 -5.99 29.78
CA ASP A 689 7.10 -5.54 28.55
C ASP A 689 6.81 -4.06 28.27
N ILE A 690 7.78 -3.38 27.64
CA ILE A 690 7.58 -2.00 27.17
C ILE A 690 6.55 -2.02 26.04
N ARG A 691 5.49 -1.23 26.19
CA ARG A 691 4.43 -1.11 25.18
C ARG A 691 4.83 -0.12 24.10
N PHE A 692 4.19 -0.28 22.94
CA PHE A 692 4.40 0.63 21.82
C PHE A 692 3.97 2.05 22.20
N GLY A 693 4.84 3.04 21.92
CA GLY A 693 4.63 4.44 22.31
C GLY A 693 5.06 4.79 23.74
N GLU A 694 5.53 3.82 24.54
CA GLU A 694 6.13 4.06 25.83
C GLU A 694 7.64 4.16 25.66
N LEU A 695 8.15 5.37 25.60
CA LEU A 695 9.60 5.59 25.52
C LEU A 695 10.21 5.63 26.91
N THR A 696 11.31 4.94 27.07
CA THR A 696 12.08 4.90 28.31
C THR A 696 13.20 5.96 28.32
N ALA A 697 13.77 6.18 29.47
CA ALA A 697 15.01 6.96 29.58
C ALA A 697 16.11 6.36 28.68
N ALA A 698 16.86 7.22 28.02
CA ALA A 698 17.99 6.77 27.24
C ALA A 698 19.10 6.22 28.21
N PRO A 699 19.89 5.22 27.81
CA PRO A 699 20.94 4.62 28.62
C PRO A 699 21.99 5.63 29.14
N ARG A 700 22.05 6.82 28.56
CA ARG A 700 22.88 7.93 29.06
C ARG A 700 22.58 8.35 30.51
N GLU A 701 21.35 8.09 30.97
CA GLU A 701 20.93 8.38 32.35
C GLU A 701 21.43 7.32 33.33
N ALA A 702 21.95 6.19 32.84
CA ALA A 702 22.52 5.11 33.60
C ALA A 702 23.90 4.66 33.05
N PRO A 703 24.94 5.53 33.03
CA PRO A 703 26.22 5.19 32.43
C PRO A 703 26.92 4.04 33.16
N LEU A 704 26.69 3.90 34.43
CA LEU A 704 27.22 2.79 35.24
C LEU A 704 26.61 1.46 34.81
N LEU A 705 25.31 1.39 34.58
CA LEU A 705 24.65 0.20 34.10
C LEU A 705 25.17 -0.21 32.71
N THR A 706 25.34 0.76 31.79
CA THR A 706 25.93 0.51 30.47
C THR A 706 27.35 -0.06 30.57
N LYS A 707 28.17 0.50 31.45
CA LYS A 707 29.53 -0.02 31.71
C LYS A 707 29.47 -1.44 32.25
N THR A 708 28.62 -1.71 33.25
CA THR A 708 28.47 -3.04 33.88
C THR A 708 27.98 -4.09 32.85
N VAL A 709 27.02 -3.76 32.00
CA VAL A 709 26.59 -4.68 30.92
C VAL A 709 27.76 -4.94 29.96
N GLY A 710 28.57 -3.94 29.66
CA GLY A 710 29.80 -4.10 28.87
C GLY A 710 30.78 -5.07 29.50
N GLU A 711 31.00 -4.97 30.80
CA GLU A 711 31.87 -5.87 31.60
C GLU A 711 31.31 -7.32 31.59
N ILE A 712 30.00 -7.49 31.79
CA ILE A 712 29.33 -8.79 31.75
C ILE A 712 29.47 -9.45 30.36
N THR A 713 29.28 -8.70 29.31
CA THR A 713 29.41 -9.23 27.94
C THR A 713 30.84 -9.51 27.54
N ALA A 714 31.80 -8.81 28.11
CA ALA A 714 33.22 -9.09 27.97
C ALA A 714 33.66 -10.33 28.79
N GLY A 715 32.90 -10.70 29.83
CA GLY A 715 33.28 -11.75 30.80
C GLY A 715 34.31 -11.24 31.78
N ALA A 716 34.26 -9.95 32.15
CA ALA A 716 35.23 -9.27 33.00
C ALA A 716 34.48 -8.37 34.00
N GLY A 717 35.19 -7.82 34.98
CA GLY A 717 34.69 -6.87 35.97
C GLY A 717 34.81 -7.38 37.38
N ASP A 718 35.05 -6.45 38.33
CA ASP A 718 35.37 -6.78 39.73
C ASP A 718 34.16 -7.25 40.55
N ALA A 719 32.94 -6.78 40.24
CA ALA A 719 31.71 -7.22 40.90
C ALA A 719 30.43 -6.82 40.11
N PRO A 720 30.27 -7.26 38.87
CA PRO A 720 29.13 -6.80 38.04
C PRO A 720 27.78 -7.23 38.64
N ALA A 721 27.70 -8.39 39.31
CA ALA A 721 26.46 -8.84 39.96
C ALA A 721 26.03 -7.90 41.09
N ALA A 722 26.95 -7.43 41.92
CA ALA A 722 26.64 -6.48 42.99
C ALA A 722 26.14 -5.13 42.41
N THR A 723 26.69 -4.69 41.29
CA THR A 723 26.23 -3.47 40.61
C THR A 723 24.83 -3.68 40.04
N LEU A 724 24.54 -4.82 39.44
CA LEU A 724 23.18 -5.14 38.97
C LEU A 724 22.17 -5.14 40.14
N ALA A 725 22.55 -5.73 41.28
CA ALA A 725 21.72 -5.73 42.50
C ALA A 725 21.44 -4.29 42.99
N GLN A 726 22.41 -3.35 42.88
CA GLN A 726 22.20 -1.94 43.23
C GLN A 726 21.09 -1.30 42.36
N PHE A 727 20.95 -1.68 41.12
CA PHE A 727 19.89 -1.22 40.24
C PHE A 727 18.56 -1.96 40.45
N GLY A 728 18.47 -2.87 41.42
CA GLY A 728 17.28 -3.69 41.69
C GLY A 728 17.04 -4.74 40.61
N ILE A 729 18.11 -5.21 39.94
CA ILE A 729 18.04 -6.20 38.88
C ILE A 729 18.27 -7.58 39.49
N ARG A 730 17.23 -8.42 39.49
CA ARG A 730 17.33 -9.81 39.97
C ARG A 730 17.58 -10.78 38.83
N TYR A 731 17.08 -10.49 37.60
CA TYR A 731 17.20 -11.43 36.51
C TYR A 731 17.96 -10.83 35.32
N LEU A 732 18.86 -11.64 34.77
CA LEU A 732 19.57 -11.36 33.54
C LEU A 732 19.09 -12.36 32.48
N TYR A 733 18.50 -11.89 31.40
CA TYR A 733 18.00 -12.70 30.30
C TYR A 733 18.79 -12.44 29.01
N LEU A 734 19.42 -13.46 28.44
CA LEU A 734 20.09 -13.40 27.15
C LEU A 734 19.18 -13.93 26.07
N GLU A 735 18.70 -13.09 25.19
CA GLU A 735 17.84 -13.45 24.07
C GLU A 735 18.61 -14.27 23.03
N ASN A 736 17.93 -15.23 22.34
CA ASN A 736 18.53 -16.13 21.34
C ASN A 736 19.69 -16.99 21.88
N GLY A 737 19.52 -17.58 23.04
CA GLY A 737 20.56 -18.28 23.78
C GLY A 737 21.36 -19.34 23.00
N ARG A 738 20.74 -20.07 22.04
CA ARG A 738 21.46 -21.05 21.21
C ARG A 738 22.47 -20.44 20.26
N SER A 739 22.18 -19.25 19.70
CA SER A 739 23.13 -18.54 18.82
C SER A 739 24.26 -17.88 19.60
N ASN A 740 24.08 -17.65 20.89
CA ASN A 740 24.97 -16.87 21.78
C ASN A 740 25.75 -17.72 22.81
N ASN A 741 26.01 -18.98 22.49
CA ASN A 741 26.72 -19.92 23.41
C ASN A 741 28.05 -19.39 23.93
N SER A 742 28.78 -18.59 23.15
CA SER A 742 30.06 -18.01 23.59
C SER A 742 29.87 -16.94 24.65
N LEU A 743 28.85 -16.09 24.48
CA LEU A 743 28.49 -15.05 25.44
C LEU A 743 27.92 -15.69 26.72
N ALA A 744 27.06 -16.71 26.57
CA ALA A 744 26.50 -17.44 27.70
C ALA A 744 27.60 -18.03 28.60
N ARG A 745 28.64 -18.65 28.02
CA ARG A 745 29.80 -19.17 28.79
C ARG A 745 30.60 -18.08 29.51
N LYS A 746 30.70 -16.90 28.93
CA LYS A 746 31.34 -15.75 29.62
C LYS A 746 30.54 -15.30 30.83
N ILE A 747 29.20 -15.23 30.67
CA ILE A 747 28.30 -14.86 31.76
C ILE A 747 28.30 -15.91 32.87
N ASP A 748 28.35 -17.20 32.54
CA ASP A 748 28.47 -18.29 33.52
C ASP A 748 29.75 -18.20 34.40
N GLY A 749 30.79 -17.59 33.86
CA GLY A 749 32.06 -17.39 34.59
C GLY A 749 32.05 -16.20 35.58
N ILE A 750 30.97 -15.42 35.62
CA ILE A 750 30.89 -14.24 36.50
C ILE A 750 30.33 -14.65 37.86
N GLY A 751 31.07 -14.32 38.89
CA GLY A 751 30.66 -14.55 40.28
C GLY A 751 29.39 -13.77 40.62
N GLY A 752 28.45 -14.44 41.33
CA GLY A 752 27.17 -13.84 41.70
C GLY A 752 26.06 -13.91 40.63
N LEU A 753 26.32 -14.59 39.50
CA LEU A 753 25.30 -14.93 38.53
C LEU A 753 25.07 -16.45 38.48
N SER A 754 23.87 -16.91 38.79
CA SER A 754 23.52 -18.32 38.79
C SER A 754 22.52 -18.59 37.66
N ARG A 755 22.82 -19.57 36.78
CA ARG A 755 21.95 -19.93 35.69
C ARG A 755 20.70 -20.66 36.18
N LEU A 756 19.51 -20.10 35.89
CA LEU A 756 18.23 -20.71 36.27
C LEU A 756 17.64 -21.57 35.15
N SER A 757 17.73 -21.09 33.89
CA SER A 757 17.14 -21.81 32.76
C SER A 757 17.89 -21.54 31.45
N ALA A 758 17.78 -22.51 30.50
CA ALA A 758 18.31 -22.36 29.16
C ALA A 758 17.32 -23.00 28.18
N THR A 759 16.71 -22.15 27.36
CA THR A 759 15.76 -22.54 26.33
C THR A 759 16.26 -22.18 24.93
N ALA A 760 15.48 -22.51 23.89
CA ALA A 760 15.79 -22.07 22.52
C ALA A 760 15.73 -20.56 22.38
N ASP A 761 14.81 -19.93 23.11
CA ASP A 761 14.49 -18.51 23.01
C ASP A 761 15.46 -17.64 23.83
N GLY A 762 16.00 -18.17 24.93
CA GLY A 762 16.93 -17.43 25.76
C GLY A 762 17.47 -18.22 26.93
N ILE A 763 18.46 -17.59 27.60
CA ILE A 763 19.10 -18.12 28.81
C ILE A 763 18.87 -17.10 29.92
N LEU A 764 18.54 -17.58 31.11
CA LEU A 764 18.22 -16.78 32.27
C LEU A 764 19.19 -17.06 33.41
N TRP A 765 19.70 -16.00 34.04
CA TRP A 765 20.50 -16.03 35.28
C TRP A 765 19.79 -15.23 36.36
N GLU A 766 20.00 -15.64 37.59
CA GLU A 766 19.63 -14.91 38.79
C GLU A 766 20.88 -14.18 39.33
N VAL A 767 20.69 -12.94 39.77
CA VAL A 767 21.69 -12.08 40.38
C VAL A 767 21.63 -12.26 41.87
N SER A 768 22.75 -12.60 42.49
CA SER A 768 22.86 -12.72 43.94
C SER A 768 22.91 -11.35 44.64
N GLY A 769 22.35 -11.27 45.83
CA GLY A 769 22.33 -10.07 46.64
C GLY A 769 20.93 -9.48 46.81
N LEU A 770 20.88 -8.32 47.49
CA LEU A 770 19.64 -7.60 47.74
C LEU A 770 19.18 -6.88 46.45
N THR A 771 18.14 -7.37 45.86
CA THR A 771 17.63 -6.88 44.54
C THR A 771 16.28 -6.16 44.62
N SER A 772 15.77 -5.91 45.83
CA SER A 772 14.59 -5.08 46.03
C SER A 772 14.81 -3.64 45.56
N ARG A 773 13.77 -3.02 45.03
CA ARG A 773 13.81 -1.62 44.57
C ARG A 773 14.00 -0.63 45.71
N ILE A 774 13.46 -0.91 46.88
CA ILE A 774 13.62 -0.10 48.10
C ILE A 774 14.38 -0.91 49.12
N ARG A 775 15.38 -0.30 49.71
CA ARG A 775 16.20 -0.90 50.73
C ARG A 775 16.48 0.12 51.83
N PHE A 776 16.52 -0.35 53.03
CA PHE A 776 16.79 0.49 54.21
C PHE A 776 18.06 0.07 54.89
N LEU A 777 18.86 1.04 55.31
CA LEU A 777 20.08 0.89 56.11
C LEU A 777 19.93 1.71 57.38
N GLY A 778 19.81 1.04 58.52
CA GLY A 778 19.73 1.70 59.84
C GLY A 778 21.00 2.44 60.23
N GLU A 779 20.93 3.32 61.21
CA GLU A 779 22.11 3.96 61.79
C GLU A 779 22.72 3.02 62.82
N GLY A 780 24.00 2.62 62.59
CA GLY A 780 24.79 1.78 63.49
C GLY A 780 25.99 1.15 62.79
N ALA A 781 27.01 0.82 63.52
CA ALA A 781 28.19 0.18 62.91
C ALA A 781 27.93 -1.24 62.38
N ASP A 782 26.89 -1.90 62.92
CA ASP A 782 26.49 -3.27 62.53
C ASP A 782 25.13 -3.29 61.78
N ALA A 783 24.70 -2.15 61.21
CA ALA A 783 23.43 -2.08 60.53
C ALA A 783 23.52 -2.81 59.18
N GLU A 784 22.70 -3.86 59.03
CA GLU A 784 22.53 -4.55 57.76
C GLU A 784 21.45 -3.87 56.90
N MET A 785 21.69 -3.89 55.58
CA MET A 785 20.71 -3.39 54.62
C MET A 785 19.55 -4.38 54.52
N VAL A 786 18.33 -3.89 54.67
CA VAL A 786 17.10 -4.68 54.65
C VAL A 786 16.24 -4.30 53.45
N GLU A 787 15.60 -5.28 52.83
CA GLU A 787 14.62 -5.06 51.74
C GLU A 787 13.29 -4.54 52.31
N VAL A 788 12.73 -3.55 51.67
CA VAL A 788 11.44 -2.92 52.02
C VAL A 788 10.45 -3.17 50.92
N PRO A 789 9.14 -3.44 51.20
CA PRO A 789 8.10 -3.54 50.17
C PRO A 789 8.05 -2.27 49.32
N ALA A 790 7.93 -2.45 47.98
CA ALA A 790 8.15 -1.36 47.05
C ALA A 790 6.94 -1.08 46.19
N GLU A 791 6.05 -0.20 46.63
CA GLU A 791 5.25 0.59 45.74
C GLU A 791 5.88 1.99 45.62
N LEU A 792 6.41 2.34 44.47
CA LEU A 792 7.23 3.54 44.35
C LEU A 792 6.43 4.84 44.35
N VAL A 793 5.16 4.81 43.99
CA VAL A 793 4.29 5.98 43.93
C VAL A 793 3.19 5.80 44.99
N GLY A 794 3.18 6.65 45.97
CA GLY A 794 2.21 6.57 47.10
C GLY A 794 2.52 5.46 48.09
N ALA A 795 3.75 4.91 48.10
CA ALA A 795 4.12 3.90 49.10
C ALA A 795 4.29 4.52 50.48
N GLU A 796 3.60 3.92 51.46
CA GLU A 796 3.70 4.23 52.89
C GLU A 796 4.27 3.01 53.58
N PHE A 797 5.40 3.18 54.30
CA PHE A 797 6.00 2.10 55.08
C PHE A 797 6.64 2.64 56.35
N ASP A 798 6.53 1.87 57.42
CA ASP A 798 7.18 2.18 58.72
C ASP A 798 8.63 1.75 58.70
N LEU A 799 9.52 2.65 59.09
CA LEU A 799 10.95 2.36 59.25
C LEU A 799 11.25 1.98 60.67
N PRO A 800 12.06 0.93 60.92
CA PRO A 800 12.32 0.43 62.26
C PRO A 800 13.22 1.38 63.10
N SER A 801 13.99 2.24 62.42
CA SER A 801 14.90 3.19 63.08
C SER A 801 15.19 4.38 62.16
N ALA A 802 15.96 5.35 62.63
CA ALA A 802 16.62 6.33 61.80
C ALA A 802 17.63 5.62 60.89
N GLY A 803 17.79 6.09 59.63
CA GLY A 803 18.68 5.46 58.71
C GLY A 803 18.59 6.04 57.28
N LYS A 804 19.08 5.29 56.33
CA LYS A 804 19.14 5.67 54.92
C LYS A 804 18.23 4.74 54.10
N VAL A 805 17.38 5.33 53.28
CA VAL A 805 16.58 4.61 52.30
C VAL A 805 17.27 4.72 50.94
N PHE A 806 17.47 3.58 50.28
CA PHE A 806 17.99 3.48 48.94
C PHE A 806 16.87 3.14 48.01
N ILE A 807 16.67 3.93 46.94
CA ILE A 807 15.72 3.66 45.88
C ILE A 807 16.51 3.37 44.62
N ALA A 808 16.29 2.19 44.05
CA ALA A 808 16.98 1.74 42.81
C ALA A 808 16.38 2.38 41.55
N GLU A 809 16.22 3.69 41.54
CA GLU A 809 15.68 4.50 40.46
C GLU A 809 16.60 5.67 40.14
N VAL A 810 16.49 6.22 38.92
CA VAL A 810 17.20 7.43 38.54
C VAL A 810 16.62 8.62 39.33
N PHE A 811 17.48 9.41 39.91
CA PHE A 811 17.08 10.61 40.64
C PHE A 811 16.40 11.61 39.71
N ASP A 812 15.19 12.06 40.06
CA ASP A 812 14.48 13.18 39.45
C ASP A 812 14.31 14.31 40.46
N PRO A 813 14.84 15.51 40.20
CA PRO A 813 14.77 16.64 41.13
C PRO A 813 13.33 17.15 41.38
N ARG A 814 12.37 16.63 40.64
CA ARG A 814 10.94 16.90 40.79
C ARG A 814 10.24 15.89 41.71
N SER A 815 10.94 14.87 42.17
CA SER A 815 10.39 13.92 43.14
C SER A 815 10.23 14.63 44.47
N GLU A 816 9.00 14.71 45.00
CA GLU A 816 8.68 15.20 46.29
C GLU A 816 8.50 14.07 47.28
N GLU A 817 9.04 14.26 48.46
CA GLU A 817 8.88 13.38 49.61
C GLU A 817 8.17 14.15 50.73
N HIS A 818 7.04 13.64 51.16
CA HIS A 818 6.27 14.18 52.25
C HIS A 818 6.80 13.63 53.60
N THR A 819 8.06 13.88 53.87
CA THR A 819 8.61 13.62 55.21
C THR A 819 9.36 14.82 55.71
N SER A 820 9.26 15.08 56.99
CA SER A 820 9.58 16.34 57.62
C SER A 820 11.08 16.73 57.67
N GLU A 821 12.00 15.84 57.29
CA GLU A 821 13.46 16.18 57.27
C GLU A 821 14.24 15.32 56.28
N LEU A 822 14.52 15.83 55.07
CA LEU A 822 15.39 15.20 54.08
C LEU A 822 16.56 16.06 53.65
N GLN A 823 17.77 15.51 53.75
CA GLN A 823 18.97 16.08 53.15
C GLN A 823 19.37 15.17 51.99
N SER A 824 19.27 15.67 50.76
CA SER A 824 19.77 14.98 49.56
C SER A 824 21.24 15.35 49.32
N HIS A 825 22.10 14.35 49.19
CA HIS A 825 23.43 14.52 48.62
C HIS A 825 23.47 13.94 47.22
N SER A 826 23.59 14.84 46.27
CA SER A 826 23.57 14.54 44.82
C SER A 826 24.99 14.18 44.37
N PHE A 827 25.33 12.91 44.25
CA PHE A 827 26.50 12.48 43.44
C PHE A 827 26.48 11.01 42.96
N ILE A 828 25.39 10.30 43.10
CA ILE A 828 25.29 8.89 42.67
C ILE A 828 24.08 8.72 41.77
N SER A 829 24.18 7.83 40.77
CA SER A 829 23.11 7.53 39.78
C SER A 829 21.83 6.91 40.39
N TYR A 830 21.68 6.92 41.68
CA TYR A 830 20.49 6.51 42.43
C TYR A 830 20.28 7.44 43.63
N ALA A 831 19.07 7.66 44.00
CA ALA A 831 18.74 8.50 45.13
C ALA A 831 19.06 7.76 46.47
N VAL A 832 19.85 8.37 47.31
CA VAL A 832 20.06 7.93 48.71
C VAL A 832 19.38 8.97 49.60
N PHE A 833 18.33 8.56 50.31
CA PHE A 833 17.63 9.42 51.24
C PHE A 833 18.06 9.15 52.64
N CYS A 834 18.43 10.20 53.39
CA CYS A 834 18.73 10.10 54.80
C CYS A 834 17.49 10.56 55.57
N LEU A 835 16.88 9.67 56.34
CA LEU A 835 15.77 9.97 57.23
C LEU A 835 16.35 10.18 58.63
N LYS A 836 16.14 11.35 59.24
CA LYS A 836 16.30 11.59 60.63
C LYS A 836 14.96 11.48 61.33
N LYS A 837 14.90 10.66 62.37
CA LYS A 837 13.72 10.56 63.21
C LYS A 837 13.47 11.83 63.99
#